data_48b7d559fe55f8a9a3a8d9b65eef90b8
#
_entry.id   48b7d559fe55f8a9a3a8d9b65eef90b8
#
_cell.length_a   1.000
_cell.length_b   1.000
_cell.length_c   1.000
_cell.angle_alpha   90.00
_cell.angle_beta   90.00
_cell.angle_gamma   90.00
#
_symmetry.space_group_name_H-M   'P 1'
#
loop_
_entity.id
_entity.type
_entity.pdbx_description
1 polymer ?
#
loop_
_entity_poly.entity_id
_entity_poly.type
_entity_poly.pdbx_seq_one_letter_code
_entity_poly.pdbx_strand_id
1 'polypeptide(L)'
;MKIFNILPLSLILAGFSAFAQSTNSSPVDLVNPLMGSDSNYSLSNGNTYPAIALPWGMNFWTPQTAKMGDGWIYAYDATKIQGIKQTHQPSPWIGDYGQFSLFATTDGLKIDGEKRASWFSHKSETAKPYYYSVYLADYDVTAEITPTERASIFRFTFPENKKSYLLIDAFDKGSYIKIIKEENKIIGYSTKNSEGVAPNFKNFFVVQLDKPFAEGEVWSDTSIVKNIIELKAGHVGAALRFETKRGDVVHARVASSFISIEQAELNLKELGNDTFDQVCQKGRAIWNKGLSCIEVEGGSSDQLRTFYSCLYRTMLFPRKFFEVDATGKIMHYSPYEGKIMPGYLFTDNGYWDTFRAVFPLFNLMHPSLNAKIQEGMVNTFNESGWLPEWASPGHRDCMIGSNSASIIADAYLKGARGYDINKLYEAVLKNSEQAGPLESVGRAGVSYYNRLGYIPYDVKINESAARTLEYAYDDWTILQLAKALNRPQKELDLFTKRCQNYRNLFDKETRLMRGKNEDGTFQKPFNPFKWGDAFTEGNSWHYTWSVFHDVQGLADLMGGRKEFAKMLDSVFVVPPIFDASYYRKVIHEIREMQIANMGNYAHGNQPIQHMIYLYNYAAEPWKAQYWVRETMNRMYNPAPDGYCGDEDNGQTSAWYIFSAIGFYDVCPGSDQYILGAPLFKKITLNLENGKKVVIEAPENSAEKRYIQEMTFNGKPYTKNWLSHSALMKGATLTFKMGAKPNKERGTKEEDLPYSFSKVKKQENR
;
A
#
# COMPACT_ATOMS: atom_id res chain seq x y z
N MET A 1 -12.53 -54.58 66.36
CA MET A 1 -12.53 -55.11 64.98
C MET A 1 -13.75 -54.50 64.25
N LYS A 2 -13.55 -53.41 63.53
CA LYS A 2 -14.61 -52.73 62.74
C LYS A 2 -14.24 -52.87 61.29
N ILE A 3 -15.11 -53.50 60.56
CA ILE A 3 -15.05 -53.78 59.12
C ILE A 3 -15.49 -52.50 58.40
N PHE A 4 -14.63 -51.92 57.56
CA PHE A 4 -15.00 -50.84 56.65
C PHE A 4 -15.39 -51.44 55.30
N ASN A 5 -16.64 -51.17 54.88
CA ASN A 5 -17.13 -51.44 53.54
C ASN A 5 -16.62 -50.38 52.58
N ILE A 6 -15.96 -50.85 51.50
CA ILE A 6 -15.53 -49.99 50.37
C ILE A 6 -16.57 -50.15 49.30
N LEU A 7 -17.31 -49.07 48.97
CA LEU A 7 -18.13 -48.95 47.72
C LEU A 7 -17.23 -48.61 46.52
N PRO A 8 -17.45 -49.18 45.36
CA PRO A 8 -16.74 -48.78 44.18
C PRO A 8 -17.33 -47.50 43.60
N LEU A 9 -16.51 -46.49 43.42
CA LEU A 9 -16.82 -45.22 42.71
C LEU A 9 -16.76 -45.47 41.21
N SER A 10 -17.92 -45.52 40.55
CA SER A 10 -18.01 -45.59 39.09
C SER A 10 -17.69 -44.22 38.48
N LEU A 11 -16.53 -44.09 37.81
CA LEU A 11 -16.19 -42.93 37.01
C LEU A 11 -17.07 -42.88 35.74
N ILE A 12 -18.02 -41.96 35.70
CA ILE A 12 -18.72 -41.59 34.45
C ILE A 12 -17.79 -40.61 33.71
N LEU A 13 -17.11 -41.10 32.64
CA LEU A 13 -16.46 -40.25 31.66
C LEU A 13 -17.56 -39.57 30.83
N ALA A 14 -17.96 -38.37 31.21
CA ALA A 14 -18.70 -37.49 30.34
C ALA A 14 -17.73 -36.95 29.25
N GLY A 15 -17.85 -37.52 28.05
CA GLY A 15 -17.15 -36.96 26.88
C GLY A 15 -17.64 -35.55 26.58
N PHE A 16 -16.84 -34.54 26.92
CA PHE A 16 -17.05 -33.20 26.40
C PHE A 16 -16.68 -33.20 24.90
N SER A 17 -17.69 -33.42 24.07
CA SER A 17 -17.61 -33.02 22.66
C SER A 17 -17.52 -31.49 22.65
N ALA A 18 -16.32 -30.99 22.50
CA ALA A 18 -16.10 -29.56 22.18
C ALA A 18 -16.72 -29.33 20.79
N PHE A 19 -17.97 -28.92 20.75
CA PHE A 19 -18.53 -28.25 19.60
C PHE A 19 -17.70 -26.96 19.45
N ALA A 20 -16.77 -26.95 18.49
CA ALA A 20 -16.19 -25.74 17.98
C ALA A 20 -17.37 -24.91 17.41
N GLN A 21 -17.93 -24.02 18.23
CA GLN A 21 -18.73 -22.92 17.71
C GLN A 21 -17.83 -22.18 16.73
N SER A 22 -18.10 -22.33 15.43
CA SER A 22 -17.64 -21.38 14.43
C SER A 22 -18.33 -20.05 14.77
N THR A 23 -17.68 -19.25 15.60
CA THR A 23 -18.01 -17.83 15.68
C THR A 23 -17.71 -17.28 14.30
N ASN A 24 -18.74 -17.06 13.49
CA ASN A 24 -18.68 -16.30 12.23
C ASN A 24 -18.28 -14.87 12.59
N SER A 25 -16.99 -14.64 12.88
CA SER A 25 -16.45 -13.29 13.02
C SER A 25 -16.53 -12.63 11.66
N SER A 26 -17.10 -11.44 11.60
CA SER A 26 -17.14 -10.64 10.37
C SER A 26 -15.71 -10.35 9.90
N PRO A 27 -15.42 -10.26 8.60
CA PRO A 27 -14.09 -9.92 8.08
C PRO A 27 -13.42 -8.74 8.76
N VAL A 28 -14.18 -7.68 9.05
CA VAL A 28 -13.65 -6.47 9.71
C VAL A 28 -13.17 -6.72 11.15
N ASP A 29 -13.69 -7.74 11.83
CA ASP A 29 -13.26 -8.06 13.21
C ASP A 29 -11.89 -8.75 13.23
N LEU A 30 -11.48 -9.34 12.11
CA LEU A 30 -10.19 -10.01 11.91
C LEU A 30 -9.06 -9.02 11.60
N VAL A 31 -9.38 -7.79 11.17
CA VAL A 31 -8.38 -6.78 10.83
C VAL A 31 -7.63 -6.29 12.08
N ASN A 32 -6.32 -6.27 11.98
CA ASN A 32 -5.43 -5.61 12.94
C ASN A 32 -4.74 -4.39 12.30
N PRO A 33 -5.23 -3.15 12.52
CA PRO A 33 -4.58 -1.95 12.00
C PRO A 33 -3.17 -1.69 12.55
N LEU A 34 -2.79 -2.35 13.65
CA LEU A 34 -1.45 -2.26 14.24
C LEU A 34 -0.41 -3.15 13.54
N MET A 35 -0.83 -4.05 12.64
CA MET A 35 0.10 -4.87 11.86
C MET A 35 1.06 -3.99 11.06
N GLY A 36 2.37 -4.17 11.24
CA GLY A 36 3.41 -3.40 10.56
C GLY A 36 3.86 -2.12 11.27
N SER A 37 3.39 -1.85 12.48
CA SER A 37 3.68 -0.60 13.20
C SER A 37 4.86 -0.67 14.18
N ASP A 38 5.47 -1.86 14.36
CA ASP A 38 6.69 -2.03 15.14
C ASP A 38 7.94 -1.87 14.26
N SER A 39 8.17 -0.65 13.81
CA SER A 39 9.22 -0.28 12.87
C SER A 39 9.99 0.93 13.35
N ASN A 40 11.23 1.05 12.88
CA ASN A 40 12.08 2.20 13.11
C ASN A 40 13.02 2.44 11.91
N TYR A 41 13.83 3.50 11.97
CA TYR A 41 14.74 3.88 10.89
C TYR A 41 15.71 2.76 10.45
N SER A 42 16.03 1.81 11.31
CA SER A 42 17.05 0.78 11.04
C SER A 42 16.46 -0.55 10.56
N LEU A 43 15.16 -0.79 10.82
CA LEU A 43 14.48 -2.03 10.46
C LEU A 43 12.99 -1.74 10.25
N SER A 44 12.49 -2.10 9.08
CA SER A 44 11.06 -2.04 8.78
C SER A 44 10.41 -3.40 9.00
N ASN A 45 9.32 -3.38 9.74
CA ASN A 45 8.35 -4.46 9.85
C ASN A 45 7.01 -4.09 9.19
N GLY A 46 7.05 -3.08 8.27
CA GLY A 46 5.89 -2.55 7.56
C GLY A 46 5.91 -1.04 7.39
N ASN A 47 6.58 -0.29 8.29
CA ASN A 47 6.58 1.18 8.30
C ASN A 47 5.16 1.78 8.26
N THR A 48 4.20 1.13 8.94
CA THR A 48 2.79 1.51 8.96
C THR A 48 2.41 2.20 10.27
N TYR A 49 1.24 2.76 10.27
CA TYR A 49 0.53 3.25 11.45
C TYR A 49 -0.92 2.75 11.45
N PRO A 50 -1.63 2.73 12.59
CA PRO A 50 -3.04 2.39 12.62
C PRO A 50 -3.85 3.49 11.90
N ALA A 51 -4.22 3.26 10.65
CA ALA A 51 -5.00 4.19 9.85
C ALA A 51 -6.50 4.01 10.16
N ILE A 52 -7.07 4.97 10.88
CA ILE A 52 -8.48 5.00 11.20
C ILE A 52 -9.17 5.87 10.13
N ALA A 53 -9.81 5.21 9.17
CA ALA A 53 -10.36 5.86 7.97
C ALA A 53 -11.46 5.00 7.33
N LEU A 54 -12.19 5.53 6.37
CA LEU A 54 -12.96 4.71 5.43
C LEU A 54 -12.10 4.27 4.24
N PRO A 55 -12.50 3.25 3.46
CA PRO A 55 -11.74 2.79 2.30
C PRO A 55 -11.44 3.95 1.34
N TRP A 56 -10.15 4.13 1.03
CA TRP A 56 -9.63 5.23 0.19
C TRP A 56 -10.11 6.62 0.60
N GLY A 57 -10.39 6.82 1.92
CA GLY A 57 -10.86 8.08 2.46
C GLY A 57 -9.88 9.23 2.23
N MET A 58 -10.38 10.48 2.18
CA MET A 58 -9.52 11.66 2.06
C MET A 58 -8.67 11.84 3.32
N ASN A 59 -9.26 11.65 4.50
CA ASN A 59 -8.61 11.87 5.78
C ASN A 59 -8.39 10.57 6.53
N PHE A 60 -7.16 10.35 7.01
CA PHE A 60 -6.83 9.31 7.95
C PHE A 60 -6.55 9.91 9.31
N TRP A 61 -6.88 9.16 10.34
CA TRP A 61 -6.60 9.50 11.72
C TRP A 61 -5.71 8.44 12.35
N THR A 62 -4.79 8.87 13.20
CA THR A 62 -3.89 7.97 13.91
C THR A 62 -3.50 8.55 15.27
N PRO A 63 -3.28 7.73 16.31
CA PRO A 63 -2.59 8.22 17.51
C PRO A 63 -1.18 8.68 17.13
N GLN A 64 -0.73 9.75 17.78
CA GLN A 64 0.60 10.31 17.59
C GLN A 64 1.46 9.97 18.81
N THR A 65 2.45 9.10 18.63
CA THR A 65 3.42 8.76 19.69
C THR A 65 4.71 9.55 19.57
N ALA A 66 5.09 9.95 18.36
CA ALA A 66 6.30 10.69 18.06
C ALA A 66 6.09 12.21 18.11
N LYS A 67 7.17 12.96 18.26
CA LYS A 67 7.14 14.42 18.20
C LYS A 67 6.72 14.95 16.84
N MET A 68 6.32 16.21 16.82
CA MET A 68 5.95 16.90 15.57
C MET A 68 7.10 16.86 14.54
N GLY A 69 6.78 16.41 13.33
CA GLY A 69 7.73 16.33 12.21
C GLY A 69 8.52 15.02 12.14
N ASP A 70 8.31 14.09 13.06
CA ASP A 70 8.88 12.75 12.96
C ASP A 70 8.20 11.95 11.84
N GLY A 71 8.99 11.15 11.09
CA GLY A 71 8.48 10.27 10.05
C GLY A 71 7.65 9.10 10.60
N TRP A 72 8.05 8.54 11.74
CA TRP A 72 7.31 7.47 12.43
C TRP A 72 6.27 8.06 13.38
N ILE A 73 5.15 8.54 12.83
CA ILE A 73 4.09 9.21 13.60
C ILE A 73 3.48 8.36 14.71
N TYR A 74 3.48 7.05 14.54
CA TYR A 74 3.13 6.04 15.53
C TYR A 74 4.17 4.92 15.51
N ALA A 75 4.71 4.57 16.66
CA ALA A 75 5.56 3.40 16.85
C ALA A 75 4.95 2.52 17.94
N TYR A 76 4.87 1.21 17.69
CA TYR A 76 4.21 0.27 18.61
C TYR A 76 4.95 0.15 19.96
N ASP A 77 6.27 0.28 19.97
CA ASP A 77 7.09 0.25 21.17
C ASP A 77 7.00 1.52 22.04
N ALA A 78 6.32 2.57 21.56
CA ALA A 78 6.14 3.80 22.29
C ALA A 78 5.19 3.63 23.48
N THR A 79 5.48 4.35 24.58
CA THR A 79 4.72 4.28 25.82
C THR A 79 3.88 5.51 26.13
N LYS A 80 3.97 6.55 25.27
CA LYS A 80 3.22 7.80 25.44
C LYS A 80 2.57 8.26 24.14
N ILE A 81 1.39 8.88 24.25
CA ILE A 81 0.64 9.52 23.18
C ILE A 81 0.59 11.03 23.40
N GLN A 82 0.81 11.81 22.34
CA GLN A 82 0.82 13.28 22.35
C GLN A 82 -0.44 13.90 21.75
N GLY A 83 -1.22 13.13 20.98
CA GLY A 83 -2.42 13.57 20.28
C GLY A 83 -3.07 12.46 19.47
N ILE A 84 -4.27 12.71 18.97
CA ILE A 84 -4.87 11.96 17.87
C ILE A 84 -4.85 12.91 16.66
N LYS A 85 -4.13 12.55 15.64
CA LYS A 85 -3.70 13.40 14.54
C LYS A 85 -4.43 13.02 13.25
N GLN A 86 -4.88 14.02 12.50
CA GLN A 86 -5.17 13.83 11.08
C GLN A 86 -3.86 13.70 10.31
N THR A 87 -3.77 12.72 9.42
CA THR A 87 -2.56 12.44 8.67
C THR A 87 -2.87 12.14 7.20
N HIS A 88 -1.96 12.55 6.33
CA HIS A 88 -1.94 12.23 4.90
C HIS A 88 -0.61 11.57 4.52
N GLN A 89 0.13 11.05 5.49
CA GLN A 89 1.42 10.40 5.24
C GLN A 89 1.24 9.08 4.50
N PRO A 90 1.87 8.88 3.32
CA PRO A 90 1.90 7.59 2.63
C PRO A 90 2.98 6.66 3.19
N SER A 91 4.12 7.20 3.60
CA SER A 91 5.22 6.49 4.24
C SER A 91 6.07 7.45 5.07
N PRO A 92 6.88 6.96 6.04
CA PRO A 92 7.78 7.81 6.81
C PRO A 92 8.84 8.51 5.95
N TRP A 93 9.21 7.95 4.80
CA TRP A 93 10.22 8.50 3.88
C TRP A 93 9.73 9.70 3.08
N ILE A 94 8.44 9.72 2.74
CA ILE A 94 7.80 10.79 1.97
C ILE A 94 7.33 11.93 2.87
N GLY A 95 6.97 11.63 4.12
CA GLY A 95 6.45 12.60 5.08
C GLY A 95 4.97 12.87 4.93
N ASP A 96 4.47 13.87 5.64
CA ASP A 96 3.05 14.17 5.85
C ASP A 96 2.71 15.61 5.44
N TYR A 97 1.43 15.89 5.19
CA TYR A 97 0.95 17.22 4.84
C TYR A 97 -0.43 17.52 5.42
N GLY A 98 -0.71 18.80 5.67
CA GLY A 98 -2.01 19.27 6.14
C GLY A 98 -2.43 18.75 7.52
N GLN A 99 -1.47 18.42 8.40
CA GLN A 99 -1.75 17.82 9.69
C GLN A 99 -2.35 18.82 10.69
N PHE A 100 -3.18 18.31 11.58
CA PHE A 100 -3.54 18.91 12.86
C PHE A 100 -3.95 17.80 13.83
N SER A 101 -4.01 18.09 15.14
CA SER A 101 -4.37 17.07 16.14
C SER A 101 -5.29 17.61 17.23
N LEU A 102 -6.03 16.69 17.86
CA LEU A 102 -6.80 16.93 19.07
C LEU A 102 -6.23 16.10 20.22
N PHE A 103 -6.25 16.70 21.42
CA PHE A 103 -5.81 16.02 22.65
C PHE A 103 -6.54 16.55 23.87
N ALA A 104 -6.79 15.69 24.85
CA ALA A 104 -7.45 16.08 26.11
C ALA A 104 -6.47 16.01 27.27
N THR A 105 -6.51 17.01 28.17
CA THR A 105 -5.71 17.07 29.39
C THR A 105 -6.56 17.48 30.59
N THR A 106 -6.10 17.16 31.81
CA THR A 106 -6.66 17.59 33.08
C THR A 106 -5.56 18.23 33.94
N ASP A 107 -5.95 18.84 35.08
CA ASP A 107 -5.04 19.44 36.09
C ASP A 107 -4.14 20.56 35.54
N GLY A 108 -4.58 21.23 34.52
CA GLY A 108 -3.89 22.40 33.97
C GLY A 108 -3.54 22.29 32.48
N LEU A 109 -3.24 23.42 31.91
CA LEU A 109 -2.94 23.56 30.49
C LEU A 109 -1.47 23.19 30.20
N LYS A 110 -1.27 22.22 29.32
CA LYS A 110 0.04 21.78 28.81
C LYS A 110 0.02 21.83 27.29
N ILE A 111 0.58 22.89 26.71
CA ILE A 111 0.53 23.12 25.25
C ILE A 111 1.69 22.47 24.50
N ASP A 112 2.85 22.30 25.14
CA ASP A 112 4.00 21.61 24.55
C ASP A 112 3.70 20.12 24.35
N GLY A 113 3.95 19.60 23.13
CA GLY A 113 3.59 18.25 22.73
C GLY A 113 4.24 17.16 23.57
N GLU A 114 5.53 17.28 23.86
CA GLU A 114 6.27 16.29 24.65
C GLU A 114 5.87 16.34 26.14
N LYS A 115 5.61 17.54 26.67
CA LYS A 115 5.19 17.73 28.07
C LYS A 115 3.74 17.31 28.30
N ARG A 116 2.86 17.39 27.29
CA ARG A 116 1.48 16.93 27.37
C ARG A 116 1.32 15.44 27.14
N ALA A 117 2.34 14.76 26.62
CA ALA A 117 2.28 13.36 26.28
C ALA A 117 1.88 12.50 27.50
N SER A 118 0.85 11.68 27.34
CA SER A 118 0.32 10.78 28.36
C SER A 118 0.78 9.35 28.18
N TRP A 119 1.07 8.70 29.29
CA TRP A 119 1.25 7.24 29.32
C TRP A 119 -0.02 6.55 28.85
N PHE A 120 0.15 5.46 28.10
CA PHE A 120 -0.91 4.55 27.69
C PHE A 120 -0.43 3.10 27.71
N SER A 121 -1.34 2.18 27.52
CA SER A 121 -1.05 0.76 27.39
C SER A 121 -1.85 0.15 26.24
N HIS A 122 -1.22 -0.72 25.46
CA HIS A 122 -1.92 -1.50 24.42
C HIS A 122 -3.04 -2.40 24.97
N LYS A 123 -3.06 -2.68 26.31
CA LYS A 123 -4.17 -3.38 26.98
C LYS A 123 -5.44 -2.53 27.08
N SER A 124 -5.29 -1.21 27.03
CA SER A 124 -6.38 -0.22 27.04
C SER A 124 -6.47 0.56 25.72
N GLU A 125 -5.80 0.08 24.67
CA GLU A 125 -5.88 0.58 23.31
C GLU A 125 -6.76 -0.34 22.46
N THR A 126 -7.64 0.23 21.68
CA THR A 126 -8.43 -0.50 20.68
C THR A 126 -8.27 0.18 19.34
N ALA A 127 -7.71 -0.52 18.35
CA ALA A 127 -7.58 -0.06 16.99
C ALA A 127 -8.43 -0.95 16.06
N LYS A 128 -9.38 -0.35 15.35
CA LYS A 128 -10.17 -0.94 14.27
C LYS A 128 -10.12 0.01 13.07
N PRO A 129 -10.32 -0.43 11.85
CA PRO A 129 -10.29 0.45 10.69
C PRO A 129 -11.22 1.68 10.80
N TYR A 130 -12.31 1.55 11.52
CA TYR A 130 -13.39 2.52 11.68
C TYR A 130 -13.49 3.12 13.08
N TYR A 131 -12.63 2.73 14.02
CA TYR A 131 -12.70 3.13 15.43
C TYR A 131 -11.35 3.03 16.11
N TYR A 132 -11.03 4.03 16.93
CA TYR A 132 -9.88 3.99 17.82
C TYR A 132 -10.29 4.46 19.22
N SER A 133 -9.72 3.84 20.23
CA SER A 133 -9.89 4.22 21.64
C SER A 133 -8.61 4.02 22.41
N VAL A 134 -8.31 4.96 23.30
CA VAL A 134 -7.16 4.87 24.22
C VAL A 134 -7.46 5.56 25.55
N TYR A 135 -6.95 4.99 26.63
CA TYR A 135 -6.96 5.61 27.95
C TYR A 135 -5.67 6.39 28.20
N LEU A 136 -5.81 7.69 28.45
CA LEU A 136 -4.72 8.62 28.73
C LEU A 136 -4.47 8.65 30.24
N ALA A 137 -3.51 7.88 30.70
CA ALA A 137 -3.33 7.58 32.15
C ALA A 137 -2.95 8.81 32.97
N ASP A 138 -2.18 9.76 32.43
CA ASP A 138 -1.79 10.98 33.16
C ASP A 138 -2.96 11.95 33.40
N TYR A 139 -4.09 11.76 32.70
CA TYR A 139 -5.22 12.67 32.69
C TYR A 139 -6.55 12.03 33.11
N ASP A 140 -6.58 10.72 33.33
CA ASP A 140 -7.80 9.94 33.59
C ASP A 140 -8.89 10.19 32.52
N VAL A 141 -8.47 10.28 31.25
CA VAL A 141 -9.37 10.56 30.10
C VAL A 141 -9.36 9.37 29.15
N THR A 142 -10.56 8.96 28.72
CA THR A 142 -10.68 8.07 27.57
C THR A 142 -10.95 8.91 26.30
N ALA A 143 -10.08 8.75 25.31
CA ALA A 143 -10.21 9.40 24.00
C ALA A 143 -10.59 8.38 22.93
N GLU A 144 -11.63 8.68 22.16
CA GLU A 144 -12.18 7.81 21.13
C GLU A 144 -12.40 8.60 19.84
N ILE A 145 -12.30 7.93 18.68
CA ILE A 145 -12.58 8.53 17.37
C ILE A 145 -13.24 7.53 16.43
N THR A 146 -14.14 8.02 15.58
CA THR A 146 -14.74 7.31 14.45
C THR A 146 -14.86 8.23 13.23
N PRO A 147 -14.36 7.79 12.02
CA PRO A 147 -14.28 8.65 10.84
C PRO A 147 -15.42 8.44 9.84
N THR A 148 -15.61 9.45 8.97
CA THR A 148 -16.19 9.34 7.62
C THR A 148 -15.11 9.55 6.56
N GLU A 149 -15.43 9.83 5.29
CA GLU A 149 -14.42 10.08 4.25
C GLU A 149 -13.62 11.37 4.51
N ARG A 150 -14.28 12.45 5.00
CA ARG A 150 -13.69 13.79 5.18
C ARG A 150 -13.89 14.36 6.58
N ALA A 151 -14.70 13.67 7.41
CA ALA A 151 -15.01 14.12 8.76
C ALA A 151 -14.77 13.01 9.80
N SER A 152 -14.95 13.34 11.07
CA SER A 152 -14.85 12.41 12.20
C SER A 152 -15.60 12.94 13.40
N ILE A 153 -15.98 12.05 14.32
CA ILE A 153 -16.43 12.41 15.67
C ILE A 153 -15.42 11.89 16.67
N PHE A 154 -14.97 12.78 17.55
CA PHE A 154 -14.26 12.44 18.76
C PHE A 154 -15.21 12.37 19.93
N ARG A 155 -14.90 11.49 20.88
CA ARG A 155 -15.56 11.38 22.18
C ARG A 155 -14.51 11.35 23.27
N PHE A 156 -14.52 12.36 24.15
CA PHE A 156 -13.63 12.45 25.29
C PHE A 156 -14.44 12.26 26.56
N THR A 157 -14.12 11.23 27.35
CA THR A 157 -14.75 10.98 28.66
C THR A 157 -13.80 11.43 29.74
N PHE A 158 -14.23 12.41 30.55
CA PHE A 158 -13.43 13.09 31.55
C PHE A 158 -13.70 12.60 32.98
N PRO A 159 -12.71 12.73 33.91
CA PRO A 159 -12.93 12.65 35.34
C PRO A 159 -13.61 13.92 35.87
N GLU A 160 -13.89 13.95 37.16
CA GLU A 160 -14.25 15.20 37.86
C GLU A 160 -13.04 16.10 37.95
N ASN A 161 -13.06 17.26 37.29
CA ASN A 161 -11.98 18.21 37.23
C ASN A 161 -12.44 19.63 36.88
N LYS A 162 -11.93 20.65 37.56
CA LYS A 162 -12.23 22.07 37.28
C LYS A 162 -11.40 22.63 36.10
N LYS A 163 -10.36 21.91 35.69
CA LYS A 163 -9.38 22.31 34.66
C LYS A 163 -9.15 21.21 33.66
N SER A 164 -10.25 20.72 33.07
CA SER A 164 -10.24 19.85 31.89
C SER A 164 -10.07 20.68 30.62
N TYR A 165 -9.21 20.28 29.72
CA TYR A 165 -8.95 20.99 28.46
C TYR A 165 -9.09 20.07 27.28
N LEU A 166 -9.67 20.59 26.18
CA LEU A 166 -9.50 20.05 24.83
C LEU A 166 -8.54 20.96 24.08
N LEU A 167 -7.48 20.39 23.56
CA LEU A 167 -6.45 21.08 22.80
C LEU A 167 -6.61 20.78 21.30
N ILE A 168 -6.53 21.81 20.47
CA ILE A 168 -6.46 21.71 19.01
C ILE A 168 -5.11 22.28 18.60
N ASP A 169 -4.23 21.47 18.03
CA ASP A 169 -2.89 21.82 17.60
C ASP A 169 -2.85 21.87 16.07
N ALA A 170 -2.65 23.05 15.49
CA ALA A 170 -2.65 23.26 14.03
C ALA A 170 -1.26 23.11 13.37
N PHE A 171 -0.27 22.65 14.13
CA PHE A 171 1.09 22.32 13.72
C PHE A 171 1.95 23.51 13.25
N ASP A 172 3.23 23.25 13.12
CA ASP A 172 4.26 24.22 12.71
C ASP A 172 4.28 24.43 11.18
N LYS A 173 5.21 25.28 10.72
CA LYS A 173 5.43 25.75 9.33
C LYS A 173 4.31 26.64 8.77
N GLY A 174 3.51 27.21 9.63
CA GLY A 174 2.43 28.14 9.30
C GLY A 174 1.05 27.57 9.59
N SER A 175 0.35 28.22 10.48
CA SER A 175 -1.01 27.82 10.83
C SER A 175 -1.86 29.01 11.29
N TYR A 176 -3.14 28.79 11.33
CA TYR A 176 -4.16 29.76 11.73
C TYR A 176 -5.23 29.05 12.55
N ILE A 177 -5.72 29.76 13.58
CA ILE A 177 -6.84 29.29 14.40
C ILE A 177 -7.71 30.45 14.84
N LYS A 178 -9.01 30.22 14.93
CA LYS A 178 -10.02 31.15 15.46
C LYS A 178 -11.04 30.41 16.28
N ILE A 179 -11.32 30.90 17.48
CA ILE A 179 -12.33 30.41 18.40
C ILE A 179 -13.61 31.24 18.18
N ILE A 180 -14.74 30.61 17.89
CA ILE A 180 -16.05 31.19 17.74
C ILE A 180 -16.92 30.65 18.89
N LYS A 181 -16.85 31.34 20.04
CA LYS A 181 -17.40 30.87 21.31
C LYS A 181 -18.91 30.69 21.26
N GLU A 182 -19.61 31.62 20.63
CA GLU A 182 -21.06 31.64 20.52
C GLU A 182 -21.62 30.45 19.75
N GLU A 183 -20.78 29.85 18.90
CA GLU A 183 -21.13 28.68 18.11
C GLU A 183 -20.53 27.40 18.66
N ASN A 184 -19.77 27.44 19.75
CA ASN A 184 -18.94 26.33 20.23
C ASN A 184 -18.07 25.73 19.12
N LYS A 185 -17.48 26.58 18.28
CA LYS A 185 -16.80 26.21 17.05
C LYS A 185 -15.37 26.78 17.00
N ILE A 186 -14.48 26.01 16.44
CA ILE A 186 -13.11 26.41 16.13
C ILE A 186 -12.89 26.18 14.64
N ILE A 187 -12.33 27.18 13.96
CA ILE A 187 -11.89 27.08 12.58
C ILE A 187 -10.40 27.35 12.48
N GLY A 188 -9.75 26.77 11.49
CA GLY A 188 -8.34 26.99 11.28
C GLY A 188 -7.81 26.39 9.98
N TYR A 189 -6.51 26.50 9.79
CA TYR A 189 -5.80 25.77 8.75
C TYR A 189 -4.35 25.47 9.15
N SER A 190 -3.80 24.43 8.53
CA SER A 190 -2.39 24.10 8.54
C SER A 190 -1.80 24.24 7.14
N THR A 191 -0.60 24.82 7.04
CA THR A 191 0.20 24.83 5.80
C THR A 191 1.34 23.81 5.86
N LYS A 192 1.41 23.03 6.94
CA LYS A 192 2.42 21.98 7.12
C LYS A 192 2.42 21.04 5.92
N ASN A 193 3.58 20.86 5.30
CA ASN A 193 3.76 19.93 4.19
C ASN A 193 5.22 19.45 4.14
N SER A 194 5.42 18.42 3.34
CA SER A 194 6.72 17.81 3.04
C SER A 194 7.03 17.89 1.54
N GLU A 195 6.72 19.02 0.89
CA GLU A 195 6.85 19.26 -0.55
C GLU A 195 5.67 18.72 -1.40
N GLY A 196 5.78 18.84 -2.72
CA GLY A 196 4.72 18.39 -3.65
C GLY A 196 3.46 19.23 -3.60
N VAL A 197 3.53 20.53 -3.24
CA VAL A 197 2.39 21.44 -3.15
C VAL A 197 2.71 22.82 -3.73
N ALA A 198 1.68 23.49 -4.24
CA ALA A 198 1.79 24.90 -4.62
C ALA A 198 1.92 25.81 -3.38
N PRO A 199 2.51 27.05 -3.51
CA PRO A 199 2.80 27.92 -2.37
C PRO A 199 1.60 28.35 -1.53
N ASN A 200 0.38 28.28 -2.07
CA ASN A 200 -0.85 28.64 -1.38
C ASN A 200 -1.56 27.46 -0.68
N PHE A 201 -0.89 26.32 -0.61
CA PHE A 201 -1.43 25.11 0.02
C PHE A 201 -1.90 25.35 1.44
N LYS A 202 -3.09 24.85 1.74
CA LYS A 202 -3.69 24.80 3.09
C LYS A 202 -4.57 23.57 3.23
N ASN A 203 -4.58 22.98 4.43
CA ASN A 203 -5.65 22.11 4.87
C ASN A 203 -6.48 22.88 5.90
N PHE A 204 -7.66 23.31 5.51
CA PHE A 204 -8.62 23.99 6.37
C PHE A 204 -9.35 22.98 7.24
N PHE A 205 -9.69 23.36 8.48
CA PHE A 205 -10.47 22.50 9.36
C PHE A 205 -11.51 23.26 10.16
N VAL A 206 -12.55 22.53 10.56
CA VAL A 206 -13.61 22.95 11.45
C VAL A 206 -13.74 21.94 12.57
N VAL A 207 -13.82 22.42 13.81
CA VAL A 207 -14.10 21.62 15.01
C VAL A 207 -15.37 22.18 15.66
N GLN A 208 -16.44 21.39 15.68
CA GLN A 208 -17.74 21.75 16.28
C GLN A 208 -17.96 20.93 17.55
N LEU A 209 -18.12 21.60 18.69
CA LEU A 209 -18.38 20.94 19.98
C LEU A 209 -19.88 20.82 20.27
N ASP A 210 -20.26 19.76 20.95
CA ASP A 210 -21.62 19.51 21.45
C ASP A 210 -21.93 20.24 22.76
N LYS A 211 -20.88 20.72 23.47
CA LYS A 211 -21.01 21.43 24.75
C LYS A 211 -20.27 22.77 24.74
N PRO A 212 -20.81 23.80 25.45
CA PRO A 212 -20.08 25.03 25.63
C PRO A 212 -18.85 24.82 26.52
N PHE A 213 -17.79 25.55 26.22
CA PHE A 213 -16.59 25.64 27.04
C PHE A 213 -16.57 26.93 27.85
N ALA A 214 -16.02 26.90 29.06
CA ALA A 214 -15.98 28.03 29.96
C ALA A 214 -15.07 29.14 29.43
N GLU A 215 -13.85 28.78 29.03
CA GLU A 215 -12.82 29.66 28.50
C GLU A 215 -12.16 29.06 27.27
N GLY A 216 -11.77 29.92 26.31
CA GLY A 216 -10.97 29.55 25.14
C GLY A 216 -9.74 30.43 25.07
N GLU A 217 -8.57 29.84 24.94
CA GLU A 217 -7.29 30.51 24.82
C GLU A 217 -6.58 30.04 23.54
N VAL A 218 -5.84 30.91 22.89
CA VAL A 218 -4.95 30.55 21.78
C VAL A 218 -3.49 30.63 22.22
N TRP A 219 -2.67 29.79 21.63
CA TRP A 219 -1.22 29.83 21.87
C TRP A 219 -0.42 29.95 20.57
N SER A 220 0.80 30.47 20.68
CA SER A 220 1.84 30.39 19.64
C SER A 220 3.06 29.71 20.23
N ASP A 221 3.58 28.74 19.50
CA ASP A 221 4.72 27.90 19.92
C ASP A 221 4.49 27.25 21.30
N THR A 222 5.08 27.77 22.36
CA THR A 222 4.94 27.27 23.74
C THR A 222 4.30 28.29 24.69
N SER A 223 3.69 29.37 24.17
CA SER A 223 3.18 30.49 24.95
C SER A 223 1.73 30.81 24.66
N ILE A 224 0.93 31.01 25.72
CA ILE A 224 -0.45 31.50 25.61
C ILE A 224 -0.40 32.97 25.20
N VAL A 225 -1.24 33.33 24.20
CA VAL A 225 -1.44 34.72 23.79
C VAL A 225 -2.76 35.21 24.40
N LYS A 226 -2.64 36.08 25.39
CA LYS A 226 -3.79 36.55 26.18
C LYS A 226 -4.68 37.53 25.41
N ASN A 227 -5.99 37.50 25.73
CA ASN A 227 -6.99 38.45 25.25
C ASN A 227 -7.21 38.47 23.73
N ILE A 228 -6.90 37.37 23.06
CA ILE A 228 -7.26 37.15 21.64
C ILE A 228 -7.88 35.77 21.46
N ILE A 229 -8.73 35.66 20.44
CA ILE A 229 -9.43 34.44 20.06
C ILE A 229 -9.07 33.99 18.63
N GLU A 230 -8.20 34.74 17.97
CA GLU A 230 -7.80 34.50 16.57
C GLU A 230 -6.31 34.77 16.43
N LEU A 231 -5.58 33.82 15.84
CA LEU A 231 -4.13 33.93 15.69
C LEU A 231 -3.64 33.24 14.42
N LYS A 232 -2.68 33.87 13.75
CA LYS A 232 -1.91 33.31 12.65
C LYS A 232 -0.43 33.48 12.96
N ALA A 233 0.32 32.36 13.00
CA ALA A 233 1.75 32.38 13.26
C ALA A 233 2.44 31.12 12.68
N GLY A 234 3.71 30.92 13.02
CA GLY A 234 4.47 29.72 12.61
C GLY A 234 3.87 28.42 13.14
N HIS A 235 3.40 28.43 14.39
CA HIS A 235 2.73 27.32 15.06
C HIS A 235 1.67 27.87 16.00
N VAL A 236 0.42 27.54 15.79
CA VAL A 236 -0.69 27.98 16.63
C VAL A 236 -1.58 26.83 17.08
N GLY A 237 -2.31 27.03 18.16
CA GLY A 237 -3.34 26.13 18.61
C GLY A 237 -4.35 26.79 19.53
N ALA A 238 -5.39 26.06 19.91
CA ALA A 238 -6.44 26.48 20.83
C ALA A 238 -6.60 25.53 22.01
N ALA A 239 -6.82 26.07 23.20
CA ALA A 239 -7.15 25.36 24.42
C ALA A 239 -8.54 25.77 24.90
N LEU A 240 -9.44 24.80 25.06
CA LEU A 240 -10.81 24.99 25.47
C LEU A 240 -10.99 24.38 26.85
N ARG A 241 -11.31 25.19 27.87
CA ARG A 241 -11.46 24.76 29.24
C ARG A 241 -12.91 24.37 29.55
N PHE A 242 -13.04 23.22 30.22
CA PHE A 242 -14.29 22.69 30.76
C PHE A 242 -14.20 22.49 32.28
N GLU A 243 -15.33 22.58 32.96
CA GLU A 243 -15.51 22.06 34.31
C GLU A 243 -16.29 20.77 34.19
N THR A 244 -15.66 19.65 34.54
CA THR A 244 -16.23 18.31 34.28
C THR A 244 -16.54 17.60 35.61
N LYS A 245 -17.58 16.76 35.58
CA LYS A 245 -17.89 15.74 36.55
C LYS A 245 -17.37 14.39 36.07
N ARG A 246 -17.23 13.44 36.95
CA ARG A 246 -16.82 12.08 36.59
C ARG A 246 -17.78 11.45 35.55
N GLY A 247 -17.25 11.03 34.42
CA GLY A 247 -18.01 10.45 33.33
C GLY A 247 -18.63 11.48 32.36
N ASP A 248 -18.34 12.76 32.53
CA ASP A 248 -18.76 13.77 31.54
C ASP A 248 -18.09 13.53 30.19
N VAL A 249 -18.91 13.58 29.15
CA VAL A 249 -18.49 13.35 27.76
C VAL A 249 -18.53 14.66 27.00
N VAL A 250 -17.48 14.96 26.24
CA VAL A 250 -17.41 16.03 25.26
C VAL A 250 -17.22 15.42 23.89
N HIS A 251 -18.10 15.73 22.93
CA HIS A 251 -17.94 15.35 21.54
C HIS A 251 -17.37 16.51 20.73
N ALA A 252 -16.41 16.21 19.86
CA ALA A 252 -15.92 17.13 18.85
C ALA A 252 -16.18 16.52 17.45
N ARG A 253 -17.00 17.20 16.65
CA ARG A 253 -17.23 16.89 15.24
C ARG A 253 -16.20 17.66 14.43
N VAL A 254 -15.42 16.99 13.63
CA VAL A 254 -14.27 17.56 12.93
C VAL A 254 -14.37 17.25 11.45
N ALA A 255 -14.08 18.22 10.60
CA ALA A 255 -13.91 18.01 9.18
C ALA A 255 -12.78 18.88 8.64
N SER A 256 -12.21 18.48 7.52
CA SER A 256 -11.21 19.28 6.83
C SER A 256 -11.46 19.39 5.32
N SER A 257 -10.77 20.34 4.68
CA SER A 257 -10.84 20.60 3.25
C SER A 257 -9.53 21.21 2.74
N PHE A 258 -9.11 20.84 1.55
CA PHE A 258 -8.00 21.50 0.85
C PHE A 258 -8.50 22.71 0.03
N ILE A 259 -9.79 22.98 0.01
CA ILE A 259 -10.44 24.03 -0.78
C ILE A 259 -10.66 25.31 0.04
N SER A 260 -11.44 25.22 1.12
CA SER A 260 -11.77 26.36 1.99
C SER A 260 -12.37 25.95 3.33
N ILE A 261 -12.57 26.92 4.24
CA ILE A 261 -13.30 26.69 5.51
C ILE A 261 -14.76 26.33 5.23
N GLU A 262 -15.42 27.01 4.29
CA GLU A 262 -16.83 26.75 3.91
C GLU A 262 -16.98 25.33 3.35
N GLN A 263 -15.99 24.85 2.60
CA GLN A 263 -15.97 23.46 2.12
C GLN A 263 -15.75 22.47 3.27
N ALA A 264 -14.89 22.80 4.26
CA ALA A 264 -14.75 21.99 5.46
C ALA A 264 -16.06 21.91 6.27
N GLU A 265 -16.80 23.02 6.37
CA GLU A 265 -18.15 23.03 6.95
C GLU A 265 -19.15 22.20 6.14
N LEU A 266 -19.03 22.18 4.81
CA LEU A 266 -19.83 21.31 3.95
C LEU A 266 -19.47 19.84 4.18
N ASN A 267 -18.20 19.51 4.25
CA ASN A 267 -17.71 18.14 4.54
C ASN A 267 -18.17 17.66 5.93
N LEU A 268 -18.30 18.55 6.90
CA LEU A 268 -18.83 18.22 8.23
C LEU A 268 -20.26 17.65 8.17
N LYS A 269 -21.04 18.01 7.15
CA LYS A 269 -22.41 17.49 6.93
C LYS A 269 -22.43 15.99 6.59
N GLU A 270 -21.30 15.35 6.27
CA GLU A 270 -21.22 13.90 6.13
C GLU A 270 -21.65 13.17 7.41
N LEU A 271 -21.47 13.79 8.58
CA LEU A 271 -21.87 13.26 9.87
C LEU A 271 -23.38 13.35 10.11
N GLY A 272 -24.10 14.24 9.41
CA GLY A 272 -25.54 14.48 9.62
C GLY A 272 -25.88 14.70 11.09
N ASN A 273 -26.96 14.08 11.55
CA ASN A 273 -27.40 14.08 12.96
C ASN A 273 -26.97 12.77 13.70
N ASP A 274 -26.09 11.98 13.09
CA ASP A 274 -25.67 10.71 13.69
C ASP A 274 -24.92 10.92 15.01
N THR A 275 -25.18 10.03 15.96
CA THR A 275 -24.38 9.92 17.18
C THR A 275 -23.04 9.28 16.87
N PHE A 276 -22.10 9.36 17.81
CA PHE A 276 -20.81 8.68 17.73
C PHE A 276 -20.97 7.19 17.39
N ASP A 277 -21.84 6.49 18.10
CA ASP A 277 -22.04 5.06 17.93
C ASP A 277 -22.70 4.71 16.57
N GLN A 278 -23.57 5.59 16.05
CA GLN A 278 -24.14 5.41 14.71
C GLN A 278 -23.10 5.57 13.60
N VAL A 279 -22.21 6.57 13.70
CA VAL A 279 -21.10 6.73 12.75
C VAL A 279 -20.16 5.52 12.83
N CYS A 280 -19.82 5.05 14.02
CA CYS A 280 -19.01 3.86 14.25
C CYS A 280 -19.63 2.61 13.61
N GLN A 281 -20.93 2.38 13.77
CA GLN A 281 -21.65 1.27 13.14
C GLN A 281 -21.67 1.37 11.62
N LYS A 282 -21.86 2.56 11.06
CA LYS A 282 -21.79 2.80 9.61
C LYS A 282 -20.40 2.51 9.07
N GLY A 283 -19.36 2.99 9.74
CA GLY A 283 -17.96 2.72 9.38
C GLY A 283 -17.65 1.22 9.40
N ARG A 284 -18.09 0.50 10.44
CA ARG A 284 -17.97 -0.96 10.52
C ARG A 284 -18.65 -1.67 9.35
N ALA A 285 -19.86 -1.25 9.01
CA ALA A 285 -20.63 -1.84 7.90
C ALA A 285 -19.94 -1.61 6.53
N ILE A 286 -19.42 -0.40 6.30
CA ILE A 286 -18.69 -0.04 5.07
C ILE A 286 -17.45 -0.92 4.92
N TRP A 287 -16.64 -1.03 5.97
CA TRP A 287 -15.45 -1.89 5.95
C TRP A 287 -15.80 -3.37 5.79
N ASN A 288 -16.82 -3.85 6.48
CA ASN A 288 -17.22 -5.24 6.34
C ASN A 288 -17.68 -5.56 4.91
N LYS A 289 -18.43 -4.65 4.28
CA LYS A 289 -18.82 -4.76 2.87
C LYS A 289 -17.60 -4.77 1.94
N GLY A 290 -16.64 -3.84 2.16
CA GLY A 290 -15.41 -3.78 1.37
C GLY A 290 -14.60 -5.07 1.46
N LEU A 291 -14.32 -5.52 2.68
CA LEU A 291 -13.51 -6.71 2.94
C LEU A 291 -14.19 -8.03 2.48
N SER A 292 -15.52 -8.06 2.41
CA SER A 292 -16.27 -9.21 1.88
C SER A 292 -16.18 -9.34 0.34
N CYS A 293 -15.42 -8.48 -0.33
CA CYS A 293 -15.12 -8.69 -1.75
C CYS A 293 -14.32 -9.98 -1.97
N ILE A 294 -13.52 -10.42 -0.98
CA ILE A 294 -12.82 -11.69 -0.98
C ILE A 294 -13.16 -12.43 0.33
N GLU A 295 -13.84 -13.55 0.21
CA GLU A 295 -14.19 -14.42 1.33
C GLU A 295 -13.30 -15.64 1.34
N VAL A 296 -12.77 -16.02 2.51
CA VAL A 296 -11.87 -17.17 2.66
C VAL A 296 -12.37 -18.12 3.75
N GLU A 297 -12.24 -19.41 3.50
CA GLU A 297 -12.63 -20.48 4.43
C GLU A 297 -11.47 -21.45 4.68
N GLY A 298 -11.28 -21.84 5.93
CA GLY A 298 -10.16 -22.68 6.37
C GLY A 298 -8.93 -21.81 6.71
N GLY A 299 -7.83 -22.46 7.07
CA GLY A 299 -6.65 -21.79 7.59
C GLY A 299 -6.68 -21.56 9.09
N SER A 300 -5.57 -21.09 9.66
CA SER A 300 -5.46 -20.74 11.08
C SER A 300 -6.06 -19.35 11.37
N SER A 301 -6.30 -19.05 12.64
CA SER A 301 -6.72 -17.72 13.08
C SER A 301 -5.73 -16.63 12.62
N ASP A 302 -4.42 -16.90 12.72
CA ASP A 302 -3.41 -15.94 12.33
C ASP A 302 -3.38 -15.73 10.80
N GLN A 303 -3.57 -16.79 10.01
CA GLN A 303 -3.69 -16.67 8.56
C GLN A 303 -4.90 -15.83 8.14
N LEU A 304 -6.04 -16.00 8.79
CA LEU A 304 -7.25 -15.21 8.55
C LEU A 304 -7.03 -13.74 8.93
N ARG A 305 -6.44 -13.48 10.11
CA ARG A 305 -6.14 -12.13 10.56
C ARG A 305 -5.10 -11.43 9.68
N THR A 306 -4.04 -12.13 9.28
CA THR A 306 -3.05 -11.61 8.34
C THR A 306 -3.71 -11.27 7.00
N PHE A 307 -4.52 -12.17 6.46
CA PHE A 307 -5.22 -11.96 5.19
C PHE A 307 -6.10 -10.71 5.21
N TYR A 308 -6.98 -10.58 6.20
CA TYR A 308 -7.88 -9.42 6.26
C TYR A 308 -7.17 -8.12 6.65
N SER A 309 -6.07 -8.20 7.40
CA SER A 309 -5.21 -7.03 7.68
C SER A 309 -4.48 -6.56 6.41
N CYS A 310 -3.95 -7.48 5.61
CA CYS A 310 -3.40 -7.14 4.29
C CYS A 310 -4.48 -6.59 3.36
N LEU A 311 -5.66 -7.21 3.29
CA LEU A 311 -6.75 -6.72 2.44
C LEU A 311 -7.21 -5.31 2.84
N TYR A 312 -7.27 -5.01 4.15
CA TYR A 312 -7.53 -3.66 4.64
C TYR A 312 -6.47 -2.66 4.13
N ARG A 313 -5.17 -3.02 4.17
CA ARG A 313 -4.09 -2.14 3.70
C ARG A 313 -4.20 -1.84 2.20
N THR A 314 -4.62 -2.79 1.38
CA THR A 314 -4.83 -2.55 -0.06
C THR A 314 -5.97 -1.57 -0.37
N MET A 315 -6.80 -1.22 0.61
CA MET A 315 -7.93 -0.30 0.47
C MET A 315 -7.67 1.09 1.09
N LEU A 316 -6.42 1.40 1.43
CA LEU A 316 -6.06 2.72 1.99
C LEU A 316 -5.57 3.68 0.90
N PHE A 317 -4.72 3.21 -0.02
CA PHE A 317 -4.07 4.01 -1.05
C PHE A 317 -4.39 3.51 -2.47
N PRO A 318 -4.34 4.39 -3.50
CA PRO A 318 -4.15 5.84 -3.42
C PRO A 318 -5.32 6.52 -2.72
N ARG A 319 -5.04 7.61 -2.01
CA ARG A 319 -6.03 8.37 -1.25
C ARG A 319 -6.87 9.25 -2.18
N LYS A 320 -8.17 9.36 -1.91
CA LYS A 320 -9.02 10.39 -2.53
C LYS A 320 -8.47 11.78 -2.20
N PHE A 321 -8.30 12.60 -3.21
CA PHE A 321 -7.87 13.99 -3.06
C PHE A 321 -8.84 14.91 -3.78
N PHE A 322 -10.13 14.68 -3.56
CA PHE A 322 -11.23 15.44 -4.15
C PHE A 322 -12.38 15.58 -3.14
N GLU A 323 -13.19 16.59 -3.36
CA GLU A 323 -14.31 16.95 -2.51
C GLU A 323 -15.55 17.13 -3.36
N VAL A 324 -16.73 17.21 -2.72
CA VAL A 324 -18.01 17.45 -3.39
C VAL A 324 -18.50 18.83 -2.99
N ASP A 325 -18.69 19.72 -3.95
CA ASP A 325 -19.17 21.06 -3.68
C ASP A 325 -20.67 21.10 -3.32
N ALA A 326 -21.17 22.27 -2.95
CA ALA A 326 -22.57 22.45 -2.57
C ALA A 326 -23.59 22.14 -3.69
N THR A 327 -23.13 22.04 -4.95
CA THR A 327 -23.96 21.69 -6.12
C THR A 327 -23.89 20.19 -6.46
N GLY A 328 -23.07 19.41 -5.73
CA GLY A 328 -22.84 17.98 -5.97
C GLY A 328 -21.74 17.69 -7.00
N LYS A 329 -20.98 18.70 -7.43
CA LYS A 329 -19.86 18.50 -8.37
C LYS A 329 -18.60 18.03 -7.66
N ILE A 330 -17.85 17.16 -8.32
CA ILE A 330 -16.51 16.73 -7.88
C ILE A 330 -15.52 17.83 -8.20
N MET A 331 -14.80 18.29 -7.18
CA MET A 331 -13.78 19.35 -7.26
C MET A 331 -12.56 18.92 -6.46
N HIS A 332 -11.38 19.44 -6.81
CA HIS A 332 -10.17 19.23 -6.02
C HIS A 332 -9.28 20.49 -6.03
N TYR A 333 -8.46 20.61 -5.01
CA TYR A 333 -7.33 21.54 -5.01
C TYR A 333 -6.21 20.93 -5.86
N SER A 334 -5.77 21.65 -6.90
CA SER A 334 -4.61 21.23 -7.70
C SER A 334 -3.31 21.49 -6.95
N PRO A 335 -2.55 20.47 -6.55
CA PRO A 335 -1.25 20.68 -5.93
C PRO A 335 -0.22 21.25 -6.91
N TYR A 336 -0.51 21.20 -8.21
CA TYR A 336 0.35 21.69 -9.29
C TYR A 336 0.15 23.17 -9.59
N GLU A 337 -1.10 23.59 -9.74
CA GLU A 337 -1.47 24.97 -10.09
C GLU A 337 -1.85 25.85 -8.89
N GLY A 338 -2.18 25.24 -7.75
CA GLY A 338 -2.73 25.96 -6.59
C GLY A 338 -4.14 26.51 -6.80
N LYS A 339 -4.90 25.95 -7.74
CA LYS A 339 -6.28 26.32 -8.08
C LYS A 339 -7.26 25.24 -7.71
N ILE A 340 -8.55 25.60 -7.63
CA ILE A 340 -9.63 24.62 -7.48
C ILE A 340 -10.07 24.19 -8.88
N MET A 341 -9.96 22.88 -9.13
CA MET A 341 -10.20 22.29 -10.44
C MET A 341 -11.34 21.26 -10.36
N PRO A 342 -12.10 21.05 -11.46
CA PRO A 342 -13.14 20.03 -11.50
C PRO A 342 -12.56 18.62 -11.72
N GLY A 343 -13.28 17.60 -11.27
CA GLY A 343 -12.98 16.19 -11.51
C GLY A 343 -12.24 15.50 -10.38
N TYR A 344 -11.98 14.21 -10.57
CA TYR A 344 -11.28 13.38 -9.59
C TYR A 344 -9.79 13.72 -9.52
N LEU A 345 -9.22 13.59 -8.33
CA LEU A 345 -7.78 13.49 -8.11
C LEU A 345 -7.54 12.43 -7.03
N PHE A 346 -6.48 11.64 -7.20
CA PHE A 346 -5.99 10.67 -6.23
C PHE A 346 -4.50 10.89 -6.00
N THR A 347 -4.03 10.61 -4.80
CA THR A 347 -2.65 10.89 -4.41
C THR A 347 -2.13 9.89 -3.38
N ASP A 348 -0.91 10.15 -2.86
CA ASP A 348 -0.24 9.33 -1.86
C ASP A 348 0.05 7.92 -2.37
N ASN A 349 0.73 7.84 -3.51
CA ASN A 349 1.10 6.58 -4.12
C ASN A 349 2.37 6.69 -4.96
N GLY A 350 3.22 5.65 -4.86
CA GLY A 350 4.38 5.41 -5.71
C GLY A 350 4.08 4.29 -6.72
N TYR A 351 4.20 4.58 -8.02
CA TYR A 351 3.82 3.61 -9.05
C TYR A 351 4.91 2.57 -9.29
N TRP A 352 6.18 2.87 -8.99
CA TRP A 352 7.25 1.89 -9.00
C TRP A 352 6.97 0.72 -8.05
N ASP A 353 6.34 1.00 -6.89
CA ASP A 353 5.93 0.00 -5.93
C ASP A 353 4.66 -0.72 -6.41
N THR A 354 3.60 0.03 -6.69
CA THR A 354 2.21 -0.44 -6.71
C THR A 354 1.75 -1.01 -8.05
N PHE A 355 2.49 -0.78 -9.16
CA PHE A 355 2.13 -1.38 -10.45
C PHE A 355 2.17 -2.91 -10.40
N ARG A 356 2.94 -3.50 -9.48
CA ARG A 356 3.27 -4.92 -9.40
C ARG A 356 2.15 -5.79 -8.83
N ALA A 357 1.31 -5.25 -7.93
CA ALA A 357 0.18 -6.01 -7.35
C ALA A 357 -1.05 -5.16 -7.02
N VAL A 358 -0.90 -3.93 -6.48
CA VAL A 358 -2.06 -3.12 -6.04
C VAL A 358 -2.98 -2.80 -7.21
N PHE A 359 -2.45 -2.23 -8.29
CA PHE A 359 -3.25 -1.88 -9.47
C PHE A 359 -3.78 -3.12 -10.23
N PRO A 360 -3.02 -4.21 -10.39
CA PRO A 360 -3.58 -5.48 -10.83
C PRO A 360 -4.74 -5.99 -9.97
N LEU A 361 -4.66 -5.84 -8.64
CA LEU A 361 -5.75 -6.20 -7.72
C LEU A 361 -6.97 -5.29 -7.94
N PHE A 362 -6.77 -3.98 -8.16
CA PHE A 362 -7.87 -3.07 -8.50
C PHE A 362 -8.53 -3.44 -9.82
N ASN A 363 -7.77 -3.82 -10.84
CA ASN A 363 -8.34 -4.28 -12.10
C ASN A 363 -9.20 -5.55 -11.94
N LEU A 364 -8.85 -6.42 -11.00
CA LEU A 364 -9.61 -7.63 -10.71
C LEU A 364 -10.83 -7.35 -9.82
N MET A 365 -10.66 -6.57 -8.75
CA MET A 365 -11.65 -6.44 -7.68
C MET A 365 -12.40 -5.10 -7.68
N HIS A 366 -11.78 -4.01 -8.15
CA HIS A 366 -12.29 -2.63 -8.04
C HIS A 366 -12.10 -1.83 -9.35
N PRO A 367 -12.48 -2.39 -10.53
CA PRO A 367 -12.25 -1.72 -11.80
C PRO A 367 -12.94 -0.35 -11.94
N SER A 368 -14.08 -0.13 -11.28
CA SER A 368 -14.76 1.17 -11.27
C SER A 368 -14.01 2.24 -10.47
N LEU A 369 -13.35 1.87 -9.38
CA LEU A 369 -12.44 2.76 -8.67
C LEU A 369 -11.23 3.09 -9.53
N ASN A 370 -10.61 2.07 -10.14
CA ASN A 370 -9.43 2.29 -10.99
C ASN A 370 -9.75 3.21 -12.16
N ALA A 371 -10.95 3.13 -12.77
CA ALA A 371 -11.38 4.06 -13.81
C ALA A 371 -11.38 5.53 -13.33
N LYS A 372 -11.81 5.81 -12.08
CA LYS A 372 -11.74 7.15 -11.48
C LYS A 372 -10.30 7.59 -11.21
N ILE A 373 -9.44 6.66 -10.79
CA ILE A 373 -8.00 6.94 -10.64
C ILE A 373 -7.38 7.33 -11.98
N GLN A 374 -7.73 6.62 -13.06
CA GLN A 374 -7.28 6.95 -14.43
C GLN A 374 -7.77 8.33 -14.88
N GLU A 375 -9.02 8.73 -14.54
CA GLU A 375 -9.51 10.10 -14.77
C GLU A 375 -8.68 11.12 -13.97
N GLY A 376 -8.34 10.81 -12.72
CA GLY A 376 -7.41 11.62 -11.90
C GLY A 376 -6.04 11.78 -12.56
N MET A 377 -5.52 10.76 -13.23
CA MET A 377 -4.27 10.86 -13.99
C MET A 377 -4.40 11.76 -15.23
N VAL A 378 -5.57 11.75 -15.90
CA VAL A 378 -5.87 12.73 -16.96
C VAL A 378 -5.82 14.16 -16.44
N ASN A 379 -6.45 14.41 -15.27
CA ASN A 379 -6.45 15.71 -14.62
C ASN A 379 -5.03 16.14 -14.22
N THR A 380 -4.25 15.25 -13.61
CA THR A 380 -2.84 15.50 -13.29
C THR A 380 -2.03 15.90 -14.52
N PHE A 381 -2.20 15.21 -15.64
CA PHE A 381 -1.50 15.56 -16.87
C PHE A 381 -1.94 16.91 -17.44
N ASN A 382 -3.24 17.22 -17.40
CA ASN A 382 -3.76 18.50 -17.87
C ASN A 382 -3.23 19.69 -17.03
N GLU A 383 -3.05 19.49 -15.72
CA GLU A 383 -2.66 20.52 -14.76
C GLU A 383 -1.13 20.70 -14.66
N SER A 384 -0.38 19.59 -14.66
CA SER A 384 1.09 19.64 -14.53
C SER A 384 1.84 19.51 -15.85
N GLY A 385 1.17 18.98 -16.88
CA GLY A 385 1.79 18.60 -18.15
C GLY A 385 2.53 17.26 -18.09
N TRP A 386 2.48 16.50 -16.97
CA TRP A 386 3.21 15.24 -16.77
C TRP A 386 2.36 14.21 -16.04
N LEU A 387 2.63 12.92 -16.27
CA LEU A 387 2.10 11.86 -15.41
C LEU A 387 2.93 11.80 -14.12
N PRO A 388 2.30 11.52 -12.97
CA PRO A 388 3.03 11.28 -11.73
C PRO A 388 3.71 9.90 -11.78
N GLU A 389 4.87 9.78 -11.15
CA GLU A 389 5.48 8.48 -10.84
C GLU A 389 5.46 8.24 -9.32
N TRP A 390 5.62 9.30 -8.55
CA TRP A 390 5.30 9.39 -7.12
C TRP A 390 4.53 10.70 -6.87
N ALA A 391 3.39 10.62 -6.18
CA ALA A 391 2.58 11.78 -5.84
C ALA A 391 2.26 11.83 -4.34
N SER A 392 2.46 13.01 -3.69
CA SER A 392 2.06 13.25 -2.29
C SER A 392 2.15 14.76 -1.93
N PRO A 393 1.06 15.56 -2.08
CA PRO A 393 -0.07 15.30 -2.98
C PRO A 393 0.26 15.51 -4.47
N GLY A 394 1.24 16.35 -4.85
CA GLY A 394 1.74 16.50 -6.20
C GLY A 394 3.02 15.71 -6.43
N HIS A 395 3.73 16.00 -7.52
CA HIS A 395 4.95 15.29 -7.88
C HIS A 395 6.00 15.31 -6.75
N ARG A 396 6.58 14.15 -6.49
CA ARG A 396 7.72 13.96 -5.57
C ARG A 396 8.91 13.43 -6.36
N ASP A 397 10.09 13.91 -6.05
CA ASP A 397 11.33 13.39 -6.65
C ASP A 397 11.78 12.14 -5.91
N CYS A 398 11.14 11.02 -6.22
CA CYS A 398 11.33 9.74 -5.55
C CYS A 398 11.16 8.59 -6.53
N MET A 399 11.99 7.56 -6.40
CA MET A 399 12.02 6.33 -7.18
C MET A 399 12.36 6.53 -8.67
N ILE A 400 12.40 5.44 -9.40
CA ILE A 400 12.77 5.34 -10.81
C ILE A 400 11.61 4.79 -11.64
N GLY A 401 11.81 4.71 -12.96
CA GLY A 401 10.83 4.13 -13.88
C GLY A 401 9.87 5.17 -14.44
N SER A 402 9.00 4.72 -15.32
CA SER A 402 7.84 5.46 -15.82
C SER A 402 6.61 4.53 -15.75
N ASN A 403 6.44 3.95 -14.55
CA ASN A 403 5.49 2.84 -14.32
C ASN A 403 4.02 3.28 -14.35
N SER A 404 3.74 4.59 -14.40
CA SER A 404 2.44 5.14 -14.80
C SER A 404 1.96 4.54 -16.13
N ALA A 405 2.87 4.26 -17.08
CA ALA A 405 2.56 3.61 -18.34
C ALA A 405 1.99 2.19 -18.13
N SER A 406 2.58 1.41 -17.23
CA SER A 406 2.09 0.08 -16.88
C SER A 406 0.68 0.13 -16.28
N ILE A 407 0.45 1.03 -15.33
CA ILE A 407 -0.85 1.20 -14.66
C ILE A 407 -1.95 1.58 -15.66
N ILE A 408 -1.67 2.51 -16.56
CA ILE A 408 -2.62 2.97 -17.58
C ILE A 408 -2.92 1.84 -18.57
N ALA A 409 -1.87 1.18 -19.08
CA ALA A 409 -2.01 0.11 -20.04
C ALA A 409 -2.79 -1.07 -19.46
N ASP A 410 -2.44 -1.52 -18.25
CA ASP A 410 -3.09 -2.65 -17.58
C ASP A 410 -4.58 -2.37 -17.31
N ALA A 411 -4.91 -1.16 -16.82
CA ALA A 411 -6.30 -0.75 -16.61
C ALA A 411 -7.12 -0.81 -17.91
N TYR A 412 -6.59 -0.23 -19.00
CA TYR A 412 -7.31 -0.21 -20.28
C TYR A 412 -7.46 -1.61 -20.88
N LEU A 413 -6.42 -2.41 -20.87
CA LEU A 413 -6.39 -3.77 -21.43
C LEU A 413 -7.30 -4.72 -20.65
N LYS A 414 -7.43 -4.53 -19.34
CA LYS A 414 -8.33 -5.30 -18.46
C LYS A 414 -9.74 -4.71 -18.36
N GLY A 415 -10.07 -3.73 -19.18
CA GLY A 415 -11.45 -3.28 -19.41
C GLY A 415 -11.91 -2.09 -18.58
N ALA A 416 -11.07 -1.41 -17.82
CA ALA A 416 -11.41 -0.14 -17.16
C ALA A 416 -11.70 0.94 -18.22
N ARG A 417 -12.80 1.66 -18.07
CA ARG A 417 -13.31 2.65 -19.03
C ARG A 417 -13.93 3.83 -18.28
N GLY A 418 -14.25 4.90 -19.01
CA GLY A 418 -14.91 6.10 -18.47
C GLY A 418 -13.97 7.29 -18.32
N TYR A 419 -12.77 7.23 -18.87
CA TYR A 419 -11.76 8.29 -18.90
C TYR A 419 -11.17 8.48 -20.31
N ASP A 420 -10.48 9.58 -20.54
CA ASP A 420 -9.87 9.88 -21.84
C ASP A 420 -8.55 9.12 -22.03
N ILE A 421 -8.64 7.93 -22.61
CA ILE A 421 -7.47 7.10 -22.89
C ILE A 421 -6.54 7.70 -23.95
N ASN A 422 -7.06 8.51 -24.90
CA ASN A 422 -6.22 9.15 -25.90
C ASN A 422 -5.33 10.22 -25.24
N LYS A 423 -5.89 10.96 -24.26
CA LYS A 423 -5.12 11.92 -23.47
C LYS A 423 -4.07 11.23 -22.62
N LEU A 424 -4.41 10.09 -22.01
CA LEU A 424 -3.42 9.29 -21.27
C LEU A 424 -2.35 8.71 -22.18
N TYR A 425 -2.69 8.29 -23.40
CA TYR A 425 -1.71 7.81 -24.36
C TYR A 425 -0.73 8.94 -24.77
N GLU A 426 -1.23 10.16 -25.04
CA GLU A 426 -0.39 11.36 -25.26
C GLU A 426 0.57 11.57 -24.08
N ALA A 427 0.06 11.48 -22.86
CA ALA A 427 0.83 11.66 -21.64
C ALA A 427 1.92 10.60 -21.46
N VAL A 428 1.58 9.33 -21.69
CA VAL A 428 2.53 8.20 -21.64
C VAL A 428 3.63 8.37 -22.69
N LEU A 429 3.29 8.77 -23.94
CA LEU A 429 4.29 9.07 -24.95
C LEU A 429 5.24 10.18 -24.50
N LYS A 430 4.71 11.28 -23.97
CA LYS A 430 5.53 12.38 -23.46
C LYS A 430 6.48 11.91 -22.37
N ASN A 431 5.97 11.19 -21.35
CA ASN A 431 6.81 10.66 -20.26
C ASN A 431 7.90 9.70 -20.79
N SER A 432 7.61 8.93 -21.85
CA SER A 432 8.56 7.97 -22.41
C SER A 432 9.64 8.58 -23.31
N GLU A 433 9.44 9.81 -23.80
CA GLU A 433 10.32 10.48 -24.78
C GLU A 433 11.09 11.68 -24.20
N GLN A 434 10.72 12.16 -23.01
CA GLN A 434 11.28 13.38 -22.43
C GLN A 434 11.70 13.21 -20.97
N ALA A 435 12.74 13.93 -20.59
CA ALA A 435 13.05 14.18 -19.17
C ALA A 435 12.07 15.22 -18.63
N GLY A 436 11.55 14.99 -17.44
CA GLY A 436 10.59 15.87 -16.79
C GLY A 436 11.22 16.95 -15.91
N PRO A 437 10.39 17.66 -15.14
CA PRO A 437 10.84 18.72 -14.23
C PRO A 437 11.59 18.19 -13.01
N LEU A 438 11.41 16.94 -12.64
CA LEU A 438 12.11 16.22 -11.57
C LEU A 438 12.77 14.98 -12.18
N GLU A 439 13.80 14.45 -11.52
CA GLU A 439 14.52 13.27 -12.05
C GLU A 439 13.63 12.01 -12.13
N SER A 440 12.67 11.89 -11.23
CA SER A 440 11.67 10.80 -11.19
C SER A 440 10.49 11.00 -12.16
N VAL A 441 10.29 12.18 -12.76
CA VAL A 441 9.18 12.49 -13.67
C VAL A 441 9.66 12.46 -15.11
N GLY A 442 8.95 11.77 -16.00
CA GLY A 442 9.45 11.46 -17.33
C GLY A 442 10.57 10.41 -17.27
N ARG A 443 11.58 10.51 -18.14
CA ARG A 443 12.68 9.54 -18.16
C ARG A 443 14.05 10.22 -18.07
N ALA A 444 14.70 10.11 -16.92
CA ALA A 444 16.10 10.48 -16.77
C ALA A 444 16.97 9.67 -17.73
N GLY A 445 17.89 10.33 -18.45
CA GLY A 445 18.78 9.67 -19.39
C GLY A 445 18.13 9.21 -20.69
N VAL A 446 16.94 9.68 -21.04
CA VAL A 446 16.19 9.24 -22.24
C VAL A 446 16.96 9.45 -23.55
N SER A 447 17.82 10.45 -23.66
CA SER A 447 18.67 10.67 -24.83
C SER A 447 19.69 9.53 -25.05
N TYR A 448 20.30 9.04 -23.99
CA TYR A 448 21.17 7.85 -24.03
C TYR A 448 20.37 6.61 -24.36
N TYR A 449 19.25 6.42 -23.66
CA TYR A 449 18.35 5.27 -23.87
C TYR A 449 17.88 5.15 -25.33
N ASN A 450 17.51 6.27 -25.96
CA ASN A 450 17.10 6.31 -27.37
C ASN A 450 18.24 6.02 -28.34
N ARG A 451 19.45 6.48 -28.03
CA ARG A 451 20.63 6.30 -28.91
C ARG A 451 21.30 4.94 -28.76
N LEU A 452 21.51 4.49 -27.51
CA LEU A 452 22.32 3.32 -27.17
C LEU A 452 21.46 2.07 -26.87
N GLY A 453 20.18 2.25 -26.50
CA GLY A 453 19.33 1.20 -26.00
C GLY A 453 19.56 0.90 -24.50
N TYR A 454 20.27 1.76 -23.77
CA TYR A 454 20.47 1.70 -22.32
C TYR A 454 20.96 3.05 -21.82
N ILE A 455 20.87 3.24 -20.49
CA ILE A 455 21.48 4.39 -19.81
C ILE A 455 22.90 3.98 -19.38
N PRO A 456 23.95 4.73 -19.78
CA PRO A 456 25.30 4.39 -19.40
C PRO A 456 25.58 4.49 -17.90
N TYR A 457 26.44 3.62 -17.39
CA TYR A 457 26.85 3.59 -15.99
C TYR A 457 27.81 4.74 -15.64
N ASP A 458 28.68 5.13 -16.57
CA ASP A 458 29.74 6.11 -16.38
C ASP A 458 29.32 7.56 -16.65
N VAL A 459 28.03 7.82 -16.81
CA VAL A 459 27.43 9.16 -16.86
C VAL A 459 26.85 9.55 -15.51
N LYS A 460 26.54 10.83 -15.29
CA LYS A 460 25.97 11.32 -14.02
C LYS A 460 24.46 11.06 -13.92
N ILE A 461 24.07 9.79 -14.07
CA ILE A 461 22.69 9.33 -13.89
C ILE A 461 22.76 8.07 -13.02
N ASN A 462 22.29 8.19 -11.81
CA ASN A 462 22.30 7.09 -10.84
C ASN A 462 21.36 5.95 -11.30
N GLU A 463 21.64 4.73 -10.81
CA GLU A 463 20.72 3.58 -10.97
C GLU A 463 20.45 3.22 -12.44
N SER A 464 21.45 3.42 -13.28
CA SER A 464 21.35 3.37 -14.75
C SER A 464 20.85 2.03 -15.28
N ALA A 465 21.27 0.91 -14.68
CA ALA A 465 20.82 -0.42 -15.09
C ALA A 465 19.37 -0.65 -14.67
N ALA A 466 18.98 -0.29 -13.45
CA ALA A 466 17.61 -0.40 -12.99
C ALA A 466 16.65 0.43 -13.85
N ARG A 467 16.97 1.71 -14.13
CA ARG A 467 16.19 2.58 -15.03
C ARG A 467 16.03 1.98 -16.42
N THR A 468 17.08 1.38 -16.97
CA THR A 468 17.02 0.73 -18.29
C THR A 468 16.06 -0.46 -18.30
N LEU A 469 16.06 -1.27 -17.24
CA LEU A 469 15.17 -2.43 -17.11
C LEU A 469 13.70 -2.00 -16.97
N GLU A 470 13.43 -1.02 -16.10
CA GLU A 470 12.08 -0.46 -15.92
C GLU A 470 11.57 0.12 -17.25
N TYR A 471 12.35 0.97 -17.95
CA TYR A 471 11.94 1.55 -19.23
C TYR A 471 11.68 0.50 -20.32
N ALA A 472 12.43 -0.59 -20.34
CA ALA A 472 12.21 -1.68 -21.29
C ALA A 472 10.86 -2.38 -21.06
N TYR A 473 10.47 -2.58 -19.80
CA TYR A 473 9.15 -3.11 -19.46
C TYR A 473 8.05 -2.09 -19.74
N ASP A 474 8.22 -0.84 -19.34
CA ASP A 474 7.26 0.23 -19.63
C ASP A 474 7.00 0.38 -21.13
N ASP A 475 8.05 0.31 -21.97
CA ASP A 475 7.93 0.34 -23.42
C ASP A 475 7.13 -0.86 -23.97
N TRP A 476 7.20 -2.03 -23.31
CA TRP A 476 6.35 -3.15 -23.66
C TRP A 476 4.88 -2.88 -23.32
N THR A 477 4.60 -2.26 -22.17
CA THR A 477 3.22 -1.90 -21.81
C THR A 477 2.64 -0.85 -22.76
N ILE A 478 3.46 0.13 -23.18
CA ILE A 478 3.10 1.12 -24.20
C ILE A 478 2.81 0.43 -25.55
N LEU A 479 3.61 -0.57 -25.93
CA LEU A 479 3.37 -1.37 -27.15
C LEU A 479 2.00 -2.06 -27.08
N GLN A 480 1.63 -2.66 -25.94
CA GLN A 480 0.33 -3.32 -25.82
C GLN A 480 -0.82 -2.32 -25.91
N LEU A 481 -0.69 -1.17 -25.25
CA LEU A 481 -1.67 -0.09 -25.32
C LEU A 481 -1.78 0.48 -26.73
N ALA A 482 -0.65 0.71 -27.41
CA ALA A 482 -0.60 1.19 -28.79
C ALA A 482 -1.31 0.23 -29.76
N LYS A 483 -1.10 -1.08 -29.61
CA LYS A 483 -1.81 -2.11 -30.37
C LYS A 483 -3.33 -2.04 -30.14
N ALA A 484 -3.76 -1.94 -28.87
CA ALA A 484 -5.18 -1.86 -28.51
C ALA A 484 -5.86 -0.58 -29.05
N LEU A 485 -5.10 0.50 -29.18
CA LEU A 485 -5.58 1.79 -29.72
C LEU A 485 -5.39 1.92 -31.24
N ASN A 486 -4.91 0.87 -31.93
CA ASN A 486 -4.64 0.87 -33.38
C ASN A 486 -3.72 2.03 -33.81
N ARG A 487 -2.63 2.25 -33.07
CA ARG A 487 -1.66 3.31 -33.37
C ARG A 487 -0.84 3.02 -34.60
N PRO A 488 -0.20 4.05 -35.24
CA PRO A 488 0.61 3.88 -36.45
C PRO A 488 1.72 2.84 -36.27
N GLN A 489 2.01 2.09 -37.34
CA GLN A 489 3.03 1.03 -37.34
C GLN A 489 4.40 1.52 -36.87
N LYS A 490 4.77 2.77 -37.18
CA LYS A 490 6.02 3.37 -36.71
C LYS A 490 6.15 3.39 -35.18
N GLU A 491 5.05 3.65 -34.48
CA GLU A 491 5.04 3.62 -32.99
C GLU A 491 5.18 2.17 -32.50
N LEU A 492 4.46 1.23 -33.12
CA LEU A 492 4.56 -0.20 -32.80
C LEU A 492 5.99 -0.72 -32.98
N ASP A 493 6.65 -0.36 -34.09
CA ASP A 493 8.03 -0.77 -34.41
C ASP A 493 9.03 -0.19 -33.40
N LEU A 494 8.86 1.08 -32.99
CA LEU A 494 9.69 1.73 -31.98
C LEU A 494 9.64 0.99 -30.65
N PHE A 495 8.45 0.77 -30.11
CA PHE A 495 8.28 0.11 -28.82
C PHE A 495 8.58 -1.40 -28.87
N THR A 496 8.38 -2.06 -30.02
CA THR A 496 8.83 -3.44 -30.29
C THR A 496 10.36 -3.57 -30.20
N LYS A 497 11.10 -2.54 -30.62
CA LYS A 497 12.55 -2.49 -30.48
C LYS A 497 12.96 -2.20 -29.04
N ARG A 498 12.39 -1.14 -28.45
CA ARG A 498 12.78 -0.62 -27.13
C ARG A 498 12.51 -1.60 -25.99
N CYS A 499 11.41 -2.35 -26.03
CA CYS A 499 11.11 -3.37 -25.01
C CYS A 499 12.14 -4.51 -24.92
N GLN A 500 13.07 -4.62 -25.88
CA GLN A 500 14.15 -5.59 -25.86
C GLN A 500 15.46 -5.02 -25.32
N ASN A 501 15.48 -3.76 -24.91
CA ASN A 501 16.69 -3.06 -24.46
C ASN A 501 17.34 -3.68 -23.21
N TYR A 502 16.58 -4.39 -22.37
CA TYR A 502 17.11 -5.15 -21.25
C TYR A 502 18.27 -6.08 -21.63
N ARG A 503 18.30 -6.58 -22.90
CA ARG A 503 19.34 -7.47 -23.43
C ARG A 503 20.73 -6.84 -23.46
N ASN A 504 20.79 -5.50 -23.54
CA ASN A 504 22.05 -4.75 -23.55
C ASN A 504 22.81 -4.82 -22.23
N LEU A 505 22.10 -5.08 -21.11
CA LEU A 505 22.67 -5.13 -19.77
C LEU A 505 23.04 -6.54 -19.32
N PHE A 506 22.64 -7.57 -20.06
CA PHE A 506 22.92 -8.95 -19.67
C PHE A 506 24.38 -9.32 -19.92
N ASP A 507 25.11 -9.60 -18.85
CA ASP A 507 26.48 -10.09 -18.90
C ASP A 507 26.50 -11.63 -18.97
N LYS A 508 26.97 -12.18 -20.10
CA LYS A 508 27.02 -13.62 -20.34
C LYS A 508 28.00 -14.35 -19.42
N GLU A 509 29.02 -13.67 -18.94
CA GLU A 509 30.03 -14.26 -18.05
C GLU A 509 29.46 -14.55 -16.67
N THR A 510 28.77 -13.55 -16.08
CA THR A 510 28.16 -13.67 -14.76
C THR A 510 26.74 -14.21 -14.79
N ARG A 511 26.05 -14.15 -15.93
CA ARG A 511 24.62 -14.44 -16.15
C ARG A 511 23.69 -13.52 -15.35
N LEU A 512 24.17 -12.33 -15.04
CA LEU A 512 23.44 -11.31 -14.27
C LEU A 512 23.34 -10.02 -15.09
N MET A 513 22.41 -9.15 -14.72
CA MET A 513 22.36 -7.78 -15.23
C MET A 513 23.48 -6.95 -14.61
N ARG A 514 24.12 -6.11 -15.42
CA ARG A 514 25.31 -5.33 -15.05
C ARG A 514 25.27 -3.94 -15.69
N GLY A 515 25.77 -2.94 -14.97
CA GLY A 515 25.97 -1.59 -15.52
C GLY A 515 26.87 -1.62 -16.76
N LYS A 516 26.56 -0.79 -17.76
CA LYS A 516 27.28 -0.71 -19.02
C LYS A 516 27.68 0.71 -19.32
N ASN A 517 28.95 0.94 -19.69
CA ASN A 517 29.52 2.24 -19.98
C ASN A 517 29.07 2.78 -21.35
N GLU A 518 29.24 4.07 -21.59
CA GLU A 518 28.84 4.71 -22.84
C GLU A 518 29.58 4.12 -24.08
N ASP A 519 30.81 3.65 -23.90
CA ASP A 519 31.62 2.99 -24.94
C ASP A 519 31.19 1.53 -25.24
N GLY A 520 30.18 1.02 -24.53
CA GLY A 520 29.65 -0.34 -24.68
C GLY A 520 30.37 -1.39 -23.84
N THR A 521 31.38 -1.06 -23.05
CA THR A 521 32.01 -2.00 -22.11
C THR A 521 31.19 -2.13 -20.83
N PHE A 522 31.28 -3.28 -20.14
CA PHE A 522 30.62 -3.44 -18.85
C PHE A 522 31.41 -2.74 -17.72
N GLN A 523 30.67 -2.26 -16.73
CA GLN A 523 31.20 -1.69 -15.49
C GLN A 523 32.32 -2.52 -14.89
N LYS A 524 33.46 -1.90 -14.51
CA LYS A 524 34.56 -2.52 -13.80
C LYS A 524 35.07 -1.57 -12.70
N PRO A 525 35.38 -2.10 -11.46
CA PRO A 525 35.12 -3.48 -11.00
C PRO A 525 33.63 -3.78 -10.88
N PHE A 526 33.26 -5.05 -10.92
CA PHE A 526 31.88 -5.49 -10.73
C PHE A 526 31.74 -6.35 -9.47
N ASN A 527 30.85 -5.92 -8.57
CA ASN A 527 30.44 -6.68 -7.40
C ASN A 527 28.93 -6.91 -7.46
N PRO A 528 28.45 -8.15 -7.73
CA PRO A 528 27.03 -8.43 -7.88
C PRO A 528 26.22 -8.26 -6.59
N PHE A 529 26.88 -8.13 -5.45
CA PHE A 529 26.28 -7.92 -4.12
C PHE A 529 26.27 -6.44 -3.69
N LYS A 530 26.74 -5.53 -4.54
CA LYS A 530 26.72 -4.09 -4.24
C LYS A 530 25.30 -3.56 -4.38
N TRP A 531 24.77 -3.05 -3.28
CA TRP A 531 23.47 -2.41 -3.23
C TRP A 531 23.53 -0.96 -3.69
N GLY A 532 22.53 -0.54 -4.49
CA GLY A 532 22.53 0.77 -5.13
C GLY A 532 23.45 0.84 -6.34
N ASP A 533 24.05 2.01 -6.62
CA ASP A 533 24.99 2.26 -7.70
C ASP A 533 24.30 2.11 -9.10
N ALA A 534 24.45 0.99 -9.77
CA ALA A 534 23.72 0.70 -11.00
C ALA A 534 22.24 0.31 -10.78
N PHE A 535 21.84 0.01 -9.53
CA PHE A 535 20.53 -0.48 -9.16
C PHE A 535 19.89 0.35 -8.06
N THR A 536 18.56 0.28 -7.93
CA THR A 536 17.79 1.00 -6.91
C THR A 536 17.44 0.05 -5.78
N GLU A 537 17.81 0.38 -4.54
CA GLU A 537 17.42 -0.39 -3.33
C GLU A 537 17.57 -1.91 -3.51
N GLY A 538 18.64 -2.31 -4.16
CA GLY A 538 18.91 -3.69 -4.49
C GLY A 538 20.26 -3.85 -5.16
N ASN A 539 20.51 -5.06 -5.65
CA ASN A 539 21.73 -5.42 -6.32
C ASN A 539 21.46 -6.22 -7.61
N SER A 540 22.50 -6.72 -8.25
CA SER A 540 22.39 -7.48 -9.49
C SER A 540 21.58 -8.78 -9.35
N TRP A 541 21.63 -9.45 -8.19
CA TRP A 541 20.83 -10.66 -7.91
C TRP A 541 19.31 -10.35 -7.82
N HIS A 542 18.94 -9.13 -7.45
CA HIS A 542 17.54 -8.72 -7.39
C HIS A 542 17.02 -8.28 -8.75
N TYR A 543 17.76 -7.43 -9.46
CA TYR A 543 17.31 -6.80 -10.70
C TYR A 543 17.44 -7.67 -11.95
N THR A 544 18.21 -8.76 -11.93
CA THR A 544 18.32 -9.69 -13.06
C THR A 544 16.95 -10.24 -13.49
N TRP A 545 15.99 -10.28 -12.58
CA TRP A 545 14.65 -10.81 -12.81
C TRP A 545 13.63 -9.76 -13.31
N SER A 546 13.98 -8.48 -13.35
CA SER A 546 13.10 -7.38 -13.78
C SER A 546 12.89 -7.37 -15.31
N VAL A 547 12.51 -8.51 -15.85
CA VAL A 547 12.15 -8.74 -17.27
C VAL A 547 10.78 -9.42 -17.32
N PHE A 548 9.78 -8.74 -16.82
CA PHE A 548 8.42 -9.28 -16.61
C PHE A 548 7.76 -9.75 -17.92
N HIS A 549 7.96 -9.00 -19.00
CA HIS A 549 7.31 -9.19 -20.30
C HIS A 549 8.01 -10.24 -21.21
N ASP A 550 9.28 -10.58 -20.94
CA ASP A 550 10.06 -11.48 -21.81
C ASP A 550 10.94 -12.47 -21.03
N VAL A 551 10.33 -13.21 -20.11
CA VAL A 551 11.02 -14.21 -19.26
C VAL A 551 11.67 -15.32 -20.11
N GLN A 552 11.06 -15.74 -21.26
CA GLN A 552 11.67 -16.68 -22.15
C GLN A 552 12.92 -16.08 -22.81
N GLY A 553 12.89 -14.79 -23.17
CA GLY A 553 14.07 -14.09 -23.71
C GLY A 553 15.22 -14.02 -22.73
N LEU A 554 14.94 -13.80 -21.44
CA LEU A 554 15.92 -13.86 -20.36
C LEU A 554 16.47 -15.30 -20.19
N ALA A 555 15.60 -16.30 -20.21
CA ALA A 555 16.02 -17.72 -20.12
C ALA A 555 16.90 -18.11 -21.30
N ASP A 556 16.60 -17.66 -22.53
CA ASP A 556 17.42 -17.89 -23.71
C ASP A 556 18.82 -17.26 -23.56
N LEU A 557 18.94 -16.05 -22.98
CA LEU A 557 20.22 -15.41 -22.67
C LEU A 557 21.05 -16.19 -21.65
N MET A 558 20.41 -16.84 -20.66
CA MET A 558 21.06 -17.68 -19.65
C MET A 558 21.48 -19.07 -20.18
N GLY A 559 21.14 -19.42 -21.42
CA GLY A 559 21.46 -20.72 -22.01
C GLY A 559 20.30 -21.72 -21.98
N GLY A 560 19.06 -21.24 -21.77
CA GLY A 560 17.84 -22.03 -21.80
C GLY A 560 17.22 -22.27 -20.41
N ARG A 561 16.02 -22.85 -20.40
CA ARG A 561 15.19 -23.00 -19.19
C ARG A 561 15.87 -23.73 -18.03
N LYS A 562 16.69 -24.74 -18.31
CA LYS A 562 17.41 -25.49 -17.27
C LYS A 562 18.44 -24.61 -16.54
N GLU A 563 19.19 -23.81 -17.28
CA GLU A 563 20.17 -22.89 -16.71
C GLU A 563 19.46 -21.72 -16.00
N PHE A 564 18.36 -21.25 -16.54
CA PHE A 564 17.48 -20.28 -15.91
C PHE A 564 16.94 -20.79 -14.56
N ALA A 565 16.44 -22.03 -14.49
CA ALA A 565 15.97 -22.64 -13.24
C ALA A 565 17.11 -22.76 -12.19
N LYS A 566 18.33 -23.12 -12.62
CA LYS A 566 19.50 -23.15 -11.73
C LYS A 566 19.85 -21.77 -11.17
N MET A 567 19.75 -20.73 -12.00
CA MET A 567 19.99 -19.36 -11.55
C MET A 567 18.94 -18.91 -10.53
N LEU A 568 17.65 -19.26 -10.74
CA LEU A 568 16.59 -19.03 -9.74
C LEU A 568 16.90 -19.75 -8.42
N ASP A 569 17.31 -21.03 -8.49
CA ASP A 569 17.70 -21.80 -7.30
C ASP A 569 18.89 -21.14 -6.56
N SER A 570 19.84 -20.57 -7.31
CA SER A 570 21.04 -19.93 -6.75
C SER A 570 20.69 -18.73 -5.86
N VAL A 571 19.60 -18.00 -6.13
CA VAL A 571 19.14 -16.87 -5.31
C VAL A 571 18.95 -17.27 -3.85
N PHE A 572 18.44 -18.49 -3.60
CA PHE A 572 18.17 -18.99 -2.24
C PHE A 572 19.40 -19.66 -1.58
N VAL A 573 20.40 -20.04 -2.36
CA VAL A 573 21.59 -20.77 -1.89
C VAL A 573 22.75 -19.82 -1.63
N VAL A 574 22.90 -18.78 -2.44
CA VAL A 574 23.94 -17.77 -2.27
C VAL A 574 23.69 -17.04 -0.95
N PRO A 575 24.68 -16.99 -0.02
CA PRO A 575 24.51 -16.32 1.26
C PRO A 575 24.05 -14.86 1.12
N PRO A 576 23.32 -14.30 2.09
CA PRO A 576 22.82 -12.92 2.07
C PRO A 576 23.94 -11.92 2.40
N ILE A 577 25.07 -12.03 1.66
CA ILE A 577 26.18 -11.06 1.75
C ILE A 577 25.83 -9.81 0.95
N PHE A 578 26.45 -8.71 1.33
CA PHE A 578 26.16 -7.41 0.73
C PHE A 578 27.39 -6.49 0.74
N ASP A 579 27.36 -5.50 -0.15
CA ASP A 579 28.23 -4.33 -0.15
C ASP A 579 27.34 -3.08 -0.11
N ALA A 580 27.37 -2.36 1.01
CA ALA A 580 26.59 -1.15 1.25
C ALA A 580 27.39 0.14 0.96
N SER A 581 28.53 0.07 0.29
CA SER A 581 29.45 1.20 0.11
C SER A 581 28.82 2.39 -0.62
N TYR A 582 27.87 2.16 -1.53
CA TYR A 582 27.13 3.21 -2.22
C TYR A 582 26.32 4.07 -1.25
N TYR A 583 25.55 3.45 -0.37
CA TYR A 583 24.72 4.17 0.63
C TYR A 583 25.53 4.69 1.82
N ARG A 584 26.80 4.27 1.98
CA ARG A 584 27.68 4.62 3.12
C ARG A 584 27.11 4.19 4.49
N LYS A 585 26.06 3.40 4.50
CA LYS A 585 25.41 2.80 5.68
C LYS A 585 24.67 1.53 5.25
N VAL A 586 24.36 0.68 6.21
CA VAL A 586 23.45 -0.44 5.98
C VAL A 586 22.03 0.10 6.04
N ILE A 587 21.34 0.09 4.91
CA ILE A 587 19.92 0.47 4.82
C ILE A 587 19.04 -0.66 5.37
N HIS A 588 17.79 -0.36 5.69
CA HIS A 588 16.90 -1.32 6.36
C HIS A 588 16.60 -2.55 5.48
N GLU A 589 16.47 -2.39 4.17
CA GLU A 589 16.19 -3.49 3.22
C GLU A 589 17.30 -4.55 3.22
N ILE A 590 18.55 -4.14 3.42
CA ILE A 590 19.69 -5.07 3.60
C ILE A 590 19.53 -5.89 4.88
N ARG A 591 19.09 -5.25 5.98
CA ARG A 591 18.86 -5.96 7.25
C ARG A 591 17.70 -6.94 7.15
N GLU A 592 16.64 -6.54 6.49
CA GLU A 592 15.46 -7.37 6.22
C GLU A 592 15.84 -8.62 5.42
N MET A 593 16.64 -8.49 4.35
CA MET A 593 17.18 -9.62 3.60
C MET A 593 17.99 -10.57 4.51
N GLN A 594 18.86 -10.02 5.37
CA GLN A 594 19.67 -10.83 6.28
C GLN A 594 18.81 -11.57 7.32
N ILE A 595 17.83 -10.89 7.92
CA ILE A 595 16.92 -11.45 8.93
C ILE A 595 16.03 -12.52 8.31
N ALA A 596 15.51 -12.29 7.09
CA ALA A 596 14.73 -13.27 6.35
C ALA A 596 15.48 -14.58 6.11
N ASN A 597 16.81 -14.53 5.99
CA ASN A 597 17.68 -15.67 5.80
C ASN A 597 17.20 -16.64 4.70
N MET A 598 16.88 -16.06 3.53
CA MET A 598 16.46 -16.79 2.33
C MET A 598 17.42 -16.52 1.16
N GLY A 599 18.75 -16.54 1.43
CA GLY A 599 19.78 -16.19 0.47
C GLY A 599 19.68 -14.72 0.06
N ASN A 600 19.73 -14.44 -1.24
CA ASN A 600 19.53 -13.10 -1.81
C ASN A 600 18.06 -12.84 -2.23
N TYR A 601 17.08 -13.63 -1.77
CA TYR A 601 15.67 -13.34 -1.96
C TYR A 601 15.20 -12.28 -0.95
N ALA A 602 15.46 -11.02 -1.27
CA ALA A 602 15.13 -9.87 -0.44
C ALA A 602 13.65 -9.49 -0.58
N HIS A 603 12.74 -10.36 -0.12
CA HIS A 603 11.28 -10.21 -0.28
C HIS A 603 10.72 -8.91 0.32
N GLY A 604 11.40 -8.34 1.30
CA GLY A 604 11.01 -7.08 1.93
C GLY A 604 10.99 -5.88 0.98
N ASN A 605 11.62 -6.00 -0.21
CA ASN A 605 11.58 -4.95 -1.24
C ASN A 605 11.08 -5.46 -2.59
N GLN A 606 10.42 -4.60 -3.38
CA GLN A 606 9.62 -4.94 -4.55
C GLN A 606 10.38 -5.54 -5.72
N PRO A 607 11.64 -5.18 -6.03
CA PRO A 607 12.33 -5.65 -7.24
C PRO A 607 12.35 -7.16 -7.44
N ILE A 608 12.30 -7.96 -6.35
CA ILE A 608 12.41 -9.41 -6.44
C ILE A 608 11.13 -10.18 -6.09
N GLN A 609 10.08 -9.51 -5.63
CA GLN A 609 8.85 -10.16 -5.13
C GLN A 609 8.21 -11.14 -6.14
N HIS A 610 8.28 -10.84 -7.44
CA HIS A 610 7.72 -11.66 -8.52
C HIS A 610 8.57 -12.89 -8.85
N MET A 611 9.86 -12.91 -8.48
CA MET A 611 10.85 -13.88 -8.96
C MET A 611 10.44 -15.34 -8.69
N ILE A 612 9.84 -15.62 -7.56
CA ILE A 612 9.44 -17.00 -7.21
C ILE A 612 8.34 -17.56 -8.13
N TYR A 613 7.60 -16.72 -8.83
CA TYR A 613 6.64 -17.16 -9.85
C TYR A 613 7.28 -17.54 -11.17
N LEU A 614 8.54 -17.10 -11.40
CA LEU A 614 9.26 -17.36 -12.66
C LEU A 614 9.62 -18.85 -12.87
N TYR A 615 9.55 -19.67 -11.83
CA TYR A 615 9.64 -21.13 -11.98
C TYR A 615 8.54 -21.74 -12.88
N ASN A 616 7.40 -21.08 -13.02
CA ASN A 616 6.36 -21.48 -13.96
C ASN A 616 6.80 -21.37 -15.42
N TYR A 617 7.65 -20.39 -15.75
CA TYR A 617 8.26 -20.22 -17.05
C TYR A 617 9.42 -21.21 -17.31
N ALA A 618 10.04 -21.68 -16.23
CA ALA A 618 11.09 -22.69 -16.28
C ALA A 618 10.55 -24.13 -16.41
N ALA A 619 9.22 -24.32 -16.49
CA ALA A 619 8.55 -25.60 -16.45
C ALA A 619 8.74 -26.38 -15.13
N GLU A 620 8.95 -25.65 -14.03
CA GLU A 620 9.10 -26.20 -12.67
C GLU A 620 8.09 -25.59 -11.67
N PRO A 621 6.76 -25.60 -11.95
CA PRO A 621 5.75 -24.90 -11.17
C PRO A 621 5.70 -25.32 -9.68
N TRP A 622 6.13 -26.54 -9.36
CA TRP A 622 6.16 -27.01 -7.97
C TRP A 622 7.11 -26.21 -7.09
N LYS A 623 8.19 -25.63 -7.66
CA LYS A 623 9.09 -24.74 -6.92
C LYS A 623 8.43 -23.40 -6.59
N ALA A 624 7.66 -22.83 -7.52
CA ALA A 624 6.84 -21.65 -7.24
C ALA A 624 5.88 -21.92 -6.09
N GLN A 625 5.14 -23.06 -6.14
CA GLN A 625 4.21 -23.46 -5.08
C GLN A 625 4.89 -23.61 -3.72
N TYR A 626 6.09 -24.14 -3.69
CA TYR A 626 6.91 -24.26 -2.48
C TYR A 626 7.30 -22.87 -1.92
N TRP A 627 7.97 -22.07 -2.73
CA TRP A 627 8.51 -20.79 -2.27
C TRP A 627 7.44 -19.75 -1.92
N VAL A 628 6.33 -19.70 -2.65
CA VAL A 628 5.19 -18.83 -2.32
C VAL A 628 4.67 -19.16 -0.90
N ARG A 629 4.48 -20.45 -0.60
CA ARG A 629 4.00 -20.88 0.73
C ARG A 629 5.03 -20.64 1.83
N GLU A 630 6.31 -20.88 1.56
CA GLU A 630 7.40 -20.59 2.51
C GLU A 630 7.48 -19.08 2.82
N THR A 631 7.40 -18.23 1.80
CA THR A 631 7.43 -16.78 1.97
C THR A 631 6.25 -16.31 2.82
N MET A 632 5.01 -16.70 2.48
CA MET A 632 3.85 -16.32 3.27
C MET A 632 3.93 -16.78 4.73
N ASN A 633 4.40 -18.00 4.98
CA ASN A 633 4.46 -18.56 6.33
C ASN A 633 5.59 -17.96 7.18
N ARG A 634 6.70 -17.55 6.57
CA ARG A 634 7.89 -17.06 7.29
C ARG A 634 7.91 -15.55 7.47
N MET A 635 7.30 -14.81 6.55
CA MET A 635 7.49 -13.37 6.42
C MET A 635 6.26 -12.54 6.75
N TYR A 636 5.14 -13.19 7.06
CA TYR A 636 3.89 -12.49 7.40
C TYR A 636 3.23 -13.08 8.62
N ASN A 637 2.76 -12.20 9.50
CA ASN A 637 1.96 -12.56 10.67
C ASN A 637 1.04 -11.38 11.04
N PRO A 638 0.00 -11.55 11.89
CA PRO A 638 -0.94 -10.46 12.20
C PRO A 638 -0.47 -9.52 13.33
N ALA A 639 0.77 -9.65 13.82
CA ALA A 639 1.30 -8.84 14.92
C ALA A 639 1.88 -7.50 14.43
N PRO A 640 2.27 -6.58 15.31
CA PRO A 640 2.88 -5.30 14.93
C PRO A 640 4.17 -5.42 14.12
N ASP A 641 4.92 -6.51 14.25
CA ASP A 641 6.10 -6.87 13.45
C ASP A 641 5.76 -7.72 12.19
N GLY A 642 4.54 -7.62 11.69
CA GLY A 642 3.93 -8.59 10.78
C GLY A 642 4.34 -8.53 9.32
N TYR A 643 5.24 -7.65 8.90
CA TYR A 643 5.82 -7.59 7.56
C TYR A 643 7.35 -7.78 7.60
N CYS A 644 7.91 -8.13 6.47
CA CYS A 644 9.35 -8.38 6.31
C CYS A 644 10.10 -7.21 5.65
N GLY A 645 9.51 -6.05 5.57
CA GLY A 645 9.99 -4.82 4.95
C GLY A 645 8.84 -3.84 4.83
N ASP A 646 8.99 -2.77 4.06
CA ASP A 646 7.97 -1.75 3.89
C ASP A 646 6.68 -2.32 3.27
N GLU A 647 5.55 -1.83 3.77
CA GLU A 647 4.24 -2.23 3.26
C GLU A 647 3.92 -1.56 1.90
N ASP A 648 4.39 -0.32 1.73
CA ASP A 648 4.38 0.46 0.49
C ASP A 648 3.01 0.59 -0.18
N ASN A 649 2.12 1.35 0.48
CA ASN A 649 0.83 1.77 -0.06
C ASN A 649 -0.05 0.61 -0.56
N GLY A 650 0.03 -0.52 0.10
CA GLY A 650 -0.73 -1.72 -0.23
C GLY A 650 0.04 -2.76 -1.06
N GLN A 651 1.26 -2.46 -1.54
CA GLN A 651 1.97 -3.35 -2.47
C GLN A 651 2.34 -4.70 -1.84
N THR A 652 3.02 -4.69 -0.68
CA THR A 652 3.41 -5.92 0.01
C THR A 652 2.20 -6.70 0.52
N SER A 653 1.15 -5.98 0.92
CA SER A 653 -0.16 -6.56 1.26
C SER A 653 -0.85 -7.19 0.06
N ALA A 654 -0.89 -6.53 -1.10
CA ALA A 654 -1.51 -7.06 -2.32
C ALA A 654 -0.76 -8.28 -2.85
N TRP A 655 0.57 -8.32 -2.72
CA TRP A 655 1.35 -9.52 -3.02
C TRP A 655 0.90 -10.71 -2.16
N TYR A 656 0.70 -10.49 -0.84
CA TYR A 656 0.19 -11.54 0.06
C TYR A 656 -1.22 -11.98 -0.34
N ILE A 657 -2.13 -11.04 -0.67
CA ILE A 657 -3.49 -11.36 -1.10
C ILE A 657 -3.48 -12.22 -2.36
N PHE A 658 -2.77 -11.82 -3.42
CA PHE A 658 -2.64 -12.61 -4.64
C PHE A 658 -2.05 -13.99 -4.37
N SER A 659 -0.98 -14.07 -3.59
CA SER A 659 -0.34 -15.33 -3.23
C SER A 659 -1.26 -16.24 -2.44
N ALA A 660 -2.06 -15.69 -1.53
CA ALA A 660 -3.02 -16.44 -0.72
C ALA A 660 -4.22 -16.97 -1.54
N ILE A 661 -4.69 -16.21 -2.56
CA ILE A 661 -5.73 -16.69 -3.48
C ILE A 661 -5.19 -17.70 -4.50
N GLY A 662 -3.85 -17.78 -4.67
CA GLY A 662 -3.19 -18.85 -5.41
C GLY A 662 -2.71 -18.47 -6.81
N PHE A 663 -2.63 -17.19 -7.16
CA PHE A 663 -2.03 -16.69 -8.41
C PHE A 663 -1.49 -15.27 -8.22
N TYR A 664 -0.71 -14.77 -9.19
CA TYR A 664 -0.08 -13.46 -9.13
C TYR A 664 0.09 -12.86 -10.53
N ASP A 665 -0.03 -11.54 -10.66
CA ASP A 665 0.21 -10.83 -11.91
C ASP A 665 1.71 -10.53 -12.09
N VAL A 666 2.43 -11.43 -12.72
CA VAL A 666 3.88 -11.23 -13.00
C VAL A 666 4.13 -10.15 -14.03
N CYS A 667 3.19 -9.95 -14.95
CA CYS A 667 3.35 -9.06 -16.09
C CYS A 667 2.09 -8.23 -16.33
N PRO A 668 1.83 -7.19 -15.51
CA PRO A 668 0.74 -6.24 -15.75
C PRO A 668 0.78 -5.70 -17.17
N GLY A 669 -0.38 -5.56 -17.81
CA GLY A 669 -0.52 -5.32 -19.26
C GLY A 669 -0.72 -6.59 -20.08
N SER A 670 -0.62 -7.77 -19.46
CA SER A 670 -1.03 -9.05 -20.06
C SER A 670 -2.40 -9.51 -19.53
N ASP A 671 -3.04 -10.45 -20.24
CA ASP A 671 -4.28 -11.09 -19.77
C ASP A 671 -4.04 -12.28 -18.82
N GLN A 672 -2.83 -12.40 -18.22
CA GLN A 672 -2.44 -13.61 -17.49
C GLN A 672 -2.06 -13.36 -16.04
N TYR A 673 -2.62 -14.16 -15.15
CA TYR A 673 -2.15 -14.37 -13.78
C TYR A 673 -1.41 -15.70 -13.69
N ILE A 674 -0.27 -15.73 -13.03
CA ILE A 674 0.62 -16.88 -12.93
C ILE A 674 0.29 -17.68 -11.65
N LEU A 675 0.13 -19.00 -11.77
CA LEU A 675 -0.27 -19.85 -10.67
C LEU A 675 0.82 -19.96 -9.58
N GLY A 676 0.38 -19.80 -8.33
CA GLY A 676 1.05 -20.25 -7.14
C GLY A 676 0.35 -21.49 -6.57
N ALA A 677 -0.02 -21.43 -5.28
CA ALA A 677 -0.86 -22.44 -4.64
C ALA A 677 -1.77 -21.76 -3.60
N PRO A 678 -3.08 -22.00 -3.62
CA PRO A 678 -4.01 -21.36 -2.68
C PRO A 678 -3.62 -21.65 -1.23
N LEU A 679 -3.80 -20.65 -0.35
CA LEU A 679 -3.51 -20.78 1.08
C LEU A 679 -4.70 -21.38 1.84
N PHE A 680 -5.91 -21.10 1.42
CA PHE A 680 -7.15 -21.47 2.08
C PHE A 680 -7.82 -22.67 1.40
N LYS A 681 -8.76 -23.31 2.11
CA LYS A 681 -9.51 -24.46 1.57
C LYS A 681 -10.56 -24.04 0.54
N LYS A 682 -11.12 -22.83 0.72
CA LYS A 682 -12.04 -22.23 -0.24
C LYS A 682 -11.86 -20.71 -0.23
N ILE A 683 -11.93 -20.10 -1.39
CA ILE A 683 -11.84 -18.66 -1.59
C ILE A 683 -12.93 -18.26 -2.59
N THR A 684 -13.65 -17.19 -2.28
CA THR A 684 -14.66 -16.63 -3.18
C THR A 684 -14.32 -15.17 -3.47
N LEU A 685 -14.05 -14.86 -4.74
CA LEU A 685 -13.92 -13.48 -5.21
C LEU A 685 -15.30 -13.02 -5.68
N ASN A 686 -15.85 -12.02 -5.03
CA ASN A 686 -17.11 -11.37 -5.38
C ASN A 686 -16.80 -10.17 -6.30
N LEU A 687 -16.83 -10.38 -7.62
CA LEU A 687 -16.46 -9.35 -8.60
C LEU A 687 -17.50 -8.24 -8.71
N GLU A 688 -17.08 -7.00 -9.02
CA GLU A 688 -17.99 -5.85 -9.16
C GLU A 688 -19.09 -6.07 -10.21
N ASN A 689 -18.86 -6.87 -11.23
CA ASN A 689 -19.85 -7.20 -12.27
C ASN A 689 -20.90 -8.22 -11.82
N GLY A 690 -20.91 -8.59 -10.53
CA GLY A 690 -21.83 -9.54 -9.92
C GLY A 690 -21.49 -11.02 -10.18
N LYS A 691 -20.42 -11.34 -10.91
CA LYS A 691 -19.91 -12.70 -11.09
C LYS A 691 -19.04 -13.11 -9.89
N LYS A 692 -18.82 -14.41 -9.77
CA LYS A 692 -17.95 -14.96 -8.72
C LYS A 692 -16.86 -15.83 -9.32
N VAL A 693 -15.67 -15.75 -8.73
CA VAL A 693 -14.63 -16.77 -8.93
C VAL A 693 -14.52 -17.57 -7.64
N VAL A 694 -14.77 -18.86 -7.72
CA VAL A 694 -14.69 -19.79 -6.58
C VAL A 694 -13.46 -20.66 -6.77
N ILE A 695 -12.60 -20.68 -5.75
CA ILE A 695 -11.37 -21.48 -5.70
C ILE A 695 -11.53 -22.48 -4.58
N GLU A 696 -11.49 -23.77 -4.91
CA GLU A 696 -11.68 -24.88 -3.98
C GLU A 696 -10.41 -25.73 -3.91
N ALA A 697 -9.87 -25.87 -2.72
CA ALA A 697 -8.71 -26.70 -2.39
C ALA A 697 -8.95 -27.42 -1.05
N PRO A 698 -9.95 -28.30 -0.95
CA PRO A 698 -10.44 -28.85 0.33
C PRO A 698 -9.36 -29.63 1.09
N GLU A 699 -8.42 -30.23 0.39
CA GLU A 699 -7.31 -31.00 0.97
C GLU A 699 -6.10 -30.14 1.36
N ASN A 700 -6.13 -28.83 1.06
CA ASN A 700 -5.00 -27.93 1.34
C ASN A 700 -4.64 -27.92 2.84
N SER A 701 -3.34 -28.03 3.11
CA SER A 701 -2.77 -27.95 4.46
C SER A 701 -1.34 -27.41 4.40
N ALA A 702 -0.66 -27.33 5.53
CA ALA A 702 0.76 -26.97 5.58
C ALA A 702 1.63 -27.97 4.80
N GLU A 703 1.30 -29.26 4.87
CA GLU A 703 2.02 -30.35 4.17
C GLU A 703 1.53 -30.51 2.73
N LYS A 704 0.21 -30.48 2.50
CA LYS A 704 -0.40 -30.67 1.17
C LYS A 704 -0.46 -29.33 0.43
N ARG A 705 0.70 -28.84 0.01
CA ARG A 705 0.87 -27.54 -0.65
C ARG A 705 1.07 -27.61 -2.17
N TYR A 706 1.23 -28.79 -2.73
CA TYR A 706 1.52 -28.99 -4.15
C TYR A 706 0.28 -29.37 -4.94
N ILE A 707 0.05 -28.68 -6.06
CA ILE A 707 -1.06 -28.94 -6.98
C ILE A 707 -0.77 -30.27 -7.70
N GLN A 708 -1.63 -31.28 -7.50
CA GLN A 708 -1.59 -32.55 -8.22
C GLN A 708 -2.40 -32.47 -9.51
N GLU A 709 -3.62 -31.97 -9.42
CA GLU A 709 -4.56 -31.79 -10.52
C GLU A 709 -5.31 -30.48 -10.33
N MET A 710 -5.79 -29.92 -11.44
CA MET A 710 -6.63 -28.72 -11.43
C MET A 710 -7.73 -28.83 -12.46
N THR A 711 -8.90 -28.31 -12.15
CA THR A 711 -9.96 -28.08 -13.14
C THR A 711 -10.33 -26.60 -13.22
N PHE A 712 -10.73 -26.16 -14.41
CA PHE A 712 -11.34 -24.85 -14.68
C PHE A 712 -12.76 -25.09 -15.20
N ASN A 713 -13.78 -24.69 -14.44
CA ASN A 713 -15.19 -24.95 -14.73
C ASN A 713 -15.45 -26.45 -15.01
N GLY A 714 -14.90 -27.32 -14.18
CA GLY A 714 -15.06 -28.79 -14.25
C GLY A 714 -14.23 -29.48 -15.36
N LYS A 715 -13.47 -28.73 -16.18
CA LYS A 715 -12.61 -29.31 -17.22
C LYS A 715 -11.16 -29.38 -16.73
N PRO A 716 -10.40 -30.45 -17.04
CA PRO A 716 -8.98 -30.53 -16.69
C PRO A 716 -8.20 -29.31 -17.22
N TYR A 717 -7.33 -28.77 -16.37
CA TYR A 717 -6.55 -27.58 -16.67
C TYR A 717 -5.08 -27.75 -16.25
N THR A 718 -4.19 -27.80 -17.24
CA THR A 718 -2.77 -28.09 -17.04
C THR A 718 -1.91 -26.83 -17.02
N LYS A 719 -2.40 -25.71 -17.56
CA LYS A 719 -1.65 -24.46 -17.69
C LYS A 719 -1.20 -23.91 -16.34
N ASN A 720 -0.08 -23.20 -16.34
CA ASN A 720 0.50 -22.52 -15.18
C ASN A 720 0.02 -21.06 -15.03
N TRP A 721 -1.03 -20.69 -15.74
CA TRP A 721 -1.58 -19.33 -15.76
C TRP A 721 -3.09 -19.34 -15.91
N LEU A 722 -3.74 -18.26 -15.53
CA LEU A 722 -5.18 -18.00 -15.65
C LEU A 722 -5.39 -16.73 -16.49
N SER A 723 -6.43 -16.71 -17.31
CA SER A 723 -6.79 -15.52 -18.09
C SER A 723 -7.68 -14.58 -17.26
N HIS A 724 -7.31 -13.29 -17.16
CA HIS A 724 -8.15 -12.27 -16.53
C HIS A 724 -9.54 -12.22 -17.19
N SER A 725 -9.59 -12.15 -18.51
CA SER A 725 -10.85 -12.08 -19.26
C SER A 725 -11.73 -13.31 -19.06
N ALA A 726 -11.15 -14.48 -18.78
CA ALA A 726 -11.91 -15.68 -18.44
C ALA A 726 -12.44 -15.63 -16.99
N LEU A 727 -11.62 -15.15 -16.03
CA LEU A 727 -12.06 -14.99 -14.64
C LEU A 727 -13.19 -13.98 -14.50
N MET A 728 -13.16 -12.88 -15.24
CA MET A 728 -14.21 -11.85 -15.23
C MET A 728 -15.58 -12.35 -15.71
N LYS A 729 -15.66 -13.51 -16.36
CA LYS A 729 -16.93 -14.18 -16.72
C LYS A 729 -17.52 -15.01 -15.59
N GLY A 730 -16.78 -15.13 -14.48
CA GLY A 730 -17.05 -16.06 -13.39
C GLY A 730 -16.44 -17.45 -13.67
N ALA A 731 -15.87 -18.07 -12.62
CA ALA A 731 -15.18 -19.35 -12.76
C ALA A 731 -15.24 -20.16 -11.47
N THR A 732 -15.16 -21.49 -11.60
CA THR A 732 -14.85 -22.41 -10.52
C THR A 732 -13.52 -23.10 -10.81
N LEU A 733 -12.57 -22.92 -9.90
CA LEU A 733 -11.24 -23.53 -9.93
C LEU A 733 -11.19 -24.57 -8.83
N THR A 734 -10.96 -25.85 -9.18
CA THR A 734 -10.82 -26.90 -8.16
C THR A 734 -9.41 -27.47 -8.20
N PHE A 735 -8.77 -27.51 -7.05
CA PHE A 735 -7.40 -28.00 -6.87
C PHE A 735 -7.40 -29.26 -6.03
N LYS A 736 -6.78 -30.32 -6.54
CA LYS A 736 -6.38 -31.50 -5.77
C LYS A 736 -4.96 -31.25 -5.26
N MET A 737 -4.82 -31.19 -3.94
CA MET A 737 -3.55 -30.85 -3.30
C MET A 737 -2.86 -32.10 -2.76
N GLY A 738 -1.51 -32.13 -2.78
CA GLY A 738 -0.71 -33.22 -2.28
C GLY A 738 0.54 -32.78 -1.53
N ALA A 739 1.13 -33.69 -0.76
CA ALA A 739 2.33 -33.43 0.05
C ALA A 739 3.64 -33.55 -0.75
N LYS A 740 3.61 -34.16 -1.92
CA LYS A 740 4.80 -34.31 -2.78
C LYS A 740 4.66 -33.47 -4.04
N PRO A 741 5.78 -32.86 -4.53
CA PRO A 741 5.78 -32.13 -5.80
C PRO A 741 5.30 -33.00 -6.96
N ASN A 742 4.38 -32.49 -7.78
CA ASN A 742 4.04 -33.08 -9.07
C ASN A 742 4.97 -32.45 -10.14
N LYS A 743 5.95 -33.22 -10.59
CA LYS A 743 6.97 -32.76 -11.55
C LYS A 743 6.57 -32.92 -13.02
N GLU A 744 5.36 -33.41 -13.28
CA GLU A 744 4.85 -33.65 -14.64
C GLU A 744 3.80 -32.60 -15.05
N ARG A 745 3.05 -32.06 -14.07
CA ARG A 745 2.02 -31.05 -14.33
C ARG A 745 2.65 -29.71 -14.74
N GLY A 746 2.12 -29.10 -15.81
CA GLY A 746 2.48 -27.75 -16.24
C GLY A 746 3.87 -27.66 -16.86
N THR A 747 4.39 -28.75 -17.43
CA THR A 747 5.74 -28.82 -18.01
C THR A 747 5.76 -28.72 -19.54
N LYS A 748 4.60 -28.85 -20.19
CA LYS A 748 4.49 -28.75 -21.63
C LYS A 748 4.57 -27.31 -22.12
N GLU A 749 4.95 -27.11 -23.37
CA GLU A 749 5.11 -25.76 -23.95
C GLU A 749 3.82 -24.93 -23.93
N GLU A 750 2.67 -25.56 -24.17
CA GLU A 750 1.35 -24.91 -24.12
C GLU A 750 0.89 -24.55 -22.70
N ASP A 751 1.50 -25.14 -21.67
CA ASP A 751 1.18 -24.87 -20.27
C ASP A 751 1.92 -23.63 -19.73
N LEU A 752 3.00 -23.21 -20.40
CA LEU A 752 3.86 -22.13 -19.92
C LEU A 752 3.25 -20.76 -20.19
N PRO A 753 3.48 -19.80 -19.29
CA PRO A 753 2.94 -18.46 -19.43
C PRO A 753 3.42 -17.71 -20.69
N TYR A 754 2.77 -16.58 -20.94
CA TYR A 754 3.15 -15.63 -22.00
C TYR A 754 4.59 -15.13 -21.81
N SER A 755 5.29 -14.97 -22.95
CA SER A 755 6.56 -14.24 -23.03
C SER A 755 6.68 -13.64 -24.42
N PHE A 756 7.17 -12.42 -24.52
CA PHE A 756 7.28 -11.68 -25.80
C PHE A 756 8.07 -12.44 -26.88
N SER A 757 9.22 -13.01 -26.53
CA SER A 757 10.05 -13.78 -27.48
C SER A 757 9.40 -15.10 -27.91
N LYS A 758 8.48 -15.67 -27.11
CA LYS A 758 7.74 -16.89 -27.45
C LYS A 758 6.74 -16.64 -28.57
N VAL A 759 6.02 -15.53 -28.51
CA VAL A 759 5.03 -15.13 -29.54
C VAL A 759 5.73 -14.88 -30.86
N LYS A 760 6.85 -14.14 -30.88
CA LYS A 760 7.63 -13.91 -32.11
C LYS A 760 8.11 -15.19 -32.79
N LYS A 761 8.48 -16.22 -32.04
CA LYS A 761 8.88 -17.52 -32.61
C LYS A 761 7.71 -18.24 -33.29
N GLN A 762 6.47 -18.01 -32.86
CA GLN A 762 5.27 -18.60 -33.43
C GLN A 762 4.82 -17.84 -34.71
N GLU A 763 4.95 -16.53 -34.74
CA GLU A 763 4.64 -15.69 -35.91
C GLU A 763 5.61 -15.88 -37.09
N ASN A 764 6.86 -16.30 -36.81
CA ASN A 764 7.91 -16.57 -37.80
C ASN A 764 7.96 -18.05 -38.24
N ARG A 765 7.03 -18.89 -37.84
CA ARG A 765 6.83 -20.28 -38.29
C ARG A 765 5.57 -20.39 -39.15
#